data_222a964f03d96a80dd5128e17fd4c977
#
_entry.id   222a964f03d96a80dd5128e17fd4c977
#
_cell.length_a   1.000
_cell.length_b   1.000
_cell.length_c   1.000
_cell.angle_alpha   90.00
_cell.angle_beta   90.00
_cell.angle_gamma   90.00
#
_symmetry.space_group_name_H-M   'P 1'
#
loop_
_entity.id
_entity.type
_entity.pdbx_description
1 polymer ?
#
loop_
_entity_poly.entity_id
_entity_poly.type
_entity_poly.pdbx_seq_one_letter_code
_entity_poly.pdbx_strand_id
1 'polypeptide(L)'
;MVSIMQPFMDVESSRSYIDELYSVDPQKCLDALVCLKNSVIGSNRQKGSVIAQGVVPRLLQLLGDISGAITDRIRLEAAVTLGSLAKGTDQHVVALIDLGVVPLILQVLMTTPLVDPVTDGKTRINDLLIEACLRCLRTVFQHSSAPVHTIYQNPSLVPRLLSLASRSVTSQICIATILTTACKTAEEQNALSKGGAVETLAVQLDSSLPEVQLPALACLANMCYQNHTVSAMVAAASTNNTPQGRLVPAVLGQLMGREKSSLVQLEAARCVAYMHRAGALSATDPRVVYRTLPCLVRLCHRDRPPRERVAAAETLAYLTEVDTDLQRLASISNHLIPTLAEFLRPHPQVQDTSLSQDMRQAAFRAFASLGANDEDIRKRIIETQSLMEHVVSGLQDPGGPRVRLAAVRCLHSLSRSVQQLRTTFQDHAVWKPLMQLLHGADKGLEGRGEGEEDLLTVASSTLCNLLLEFSPSKEPILESGGVELLCSLTKRPDPALRLNGIWALMNVAFQAEQRVKSQILSCLGTDQIFRLLADPELAVLMKTLGLLRNLLSTKAHIDRIMGEHATHVMQAVILVLEDPEHPADVKEQALCILANVADGDRARDHIMANEDVLKKLMDYMMHSNVKLQVAAIFCVCNLVWKEEPGAAQRQARLRELGLYRILQQLRHTKDSQLFDKVKTALAQFFDP
;
A
#
# COMPACT_ATOMS: atom_id res chain seq x y z
N MET A 1 -24.26 -18.60 -52.75
CA MET A 1 -24.12 -17.19 -52.29
C MET A 1 -25.53 -16.64 -52.10
N VAL A 2 -26.04 -16.68 -50.90
CA VAL A 2 -27.30 -16.00 -50.54
C VAL A 2 -26.90 -14.98 -49.47
N SER A 3 -26.82 -13.72 -49.90
CA SER A 3 -26.61 -12.57 -49.04
C SER A 3 -27.90 -12.34 -48.25
N ILE A 4 -27.86 -12.60 -46.96
CA ILE A 4 -28.93 -12.18 -46.05
C ILE A 4 -28.71 -10.70 -45.80
N MET A 5 -29.43 -9.86 -46.56
CA MET A 5 -29.60 -8.45 -46.23
C MET A 5 -30.41 -8.36 -44.94
N GLN A 6 -29.77 -7.95 -43.84
CA GLN A 6 -30.50 -7.44 -42.68
C GLN A 6 -31.18 -6.12 -43.07
N PRO A 7 -32.47 -5.94 -42.76
CA PRO A 7 -33.14 -4.70 -43.11
C PRO A 7 -32.52 -3.53 -42.32
N PHE A 8 -32.00 -2.56 -43.02
CA PHE A 8 -31.73 -1.22 -42.49
C PHE A 8 -33.06 -0.68 -41.97
N MET A 9 -33.21 -0.53 -40.66
CA MET A 9 -34.31 0.29 -40.13
C MET A 9 -34.06 1.75 -40.56
N ASP A 10 -34.88 2.24 -41.42
CA ASP A 10 -34.89 3.65 -41.85
C ASP A 10 -35.08 4.55 -40.63
N VAL A 11 -34.44 5.73 -40.61
CA VAL A 11 -34.54 6.74 -39.57
C VAL A 11 -36.02 7.15 -39.32
N GLU A 12 -36.85 7.03 -40.33
CA GLU A 12 -38.30 7.27 -40.20
C GLU A 12 -39.04 6.18 -39.45
N SER A 13 -38.64 4.92 -39.58
CA SER A 13 -39.28 3.81 -38.83
C SER A 13 -38.89 3.87 -37.35
N SER A 14 -37.69 4.32 -37.01
CA SER A 14 -37.27 4.47 -35.61
C SER A 14 -37.99 5.60 -34.88
N ARG A 15 -38.33 6.70 -35.57
CA ARG A 15 -39.16 7.78 -35.03
C ARG A 15 -40.57 7.34 -34.68
N SER A 16 -41.17 6.48 -35.50
CA SER A 16 -42.50 5.93 -35.25
C SER A 16 -42.61 5.14 -33.94
N TYR A 17 -41.58 4.31 -33.61
CA TYR A 17 -41.57 3.55 -32.35
C TYR A 17 -41.38 4.45 -31.12
N ILE A 18 -40.62 5.51 -31.21
CA ILE A 18 -40.41 6.47 -30.13
C ILE A 18 -41.74 7.19 -29.82
N ASP A 19 -42.45 7.62 -30.84
CA ASP A 19 -43.75 8.31 -30.68
C ASP A 19 -44.79 7.38 -30.04
N GLU A 20 -44.82 6.10 -30.44
CA GLU A 20 -45.71 5.06 -29.85
C GLU A 20 -45.42 4.76 -28.38
N LEU A 21 -44.20 4.96 -27.92
CA LEU A 21 -43.87 4.83 -26.48
C LEU A 21 -44.62 5.83 -25.59
N TYR A 22 -45.08 6.94 -26.18
CA TYR A 22 -45.89 7.95 -25.50
C TYR A 22 -47.40 7.75 -25.72
N SER A 23 -47.81 6.68 -26.39
CA SER A 23 -49.24 6.40 -26.64
C SER A 23 -49.97 6.17 -25.31
N VAL A 24 -51.19 6.65 -25.26
CA VAL A 24 -52.13 6.42 -24.13
C VAL A 24 -52.67 5.00 -24.13
N ASP A 25 -52.65 4.31 -25.28
CA ASP A 25 -53.02 2.90 -25.41
C ASP A 25 -51.88 2.00 -24.87
N PRO A 26 -52.14 1.26 -23.75
CA PRO A 26 -51.10 0.40 -23.18
C PRO A 26 -50.59 -0.67 -24.13
N GLN A 27 -51.40 -1.20 -25.02
CA GLN A 27 -50.96 -2.23 -25.96
C GLN A 27 -50.01 -1.68 -27.04
N LYS A 28 -50.29 -0.50 -27.55
CA LYS A 28 -49.36 0.13 -28.51
C LYS A 28 -48.03 0.50 -27.89
N CYS A 29 -48.04 1.01 -26.66
CA CYS A 29 -46.86 1.28 -25.87
C CYS A 29 -46.05 0.00 -25.65
N LEU A 30 -46.67 -1.08 -25.24
CA LEU A 30 -46.04 -2.38 -25.02
C LEU A 30 -45.40 -2.93 -26.30
N ASP A 31 -46.12 -2.91 -27.42
CA ASP A 31 -45.62 -3.40 -28.72
C ASP A 31 -44.41 -2.60 -29.20
N ALA A 32 -44.46 -1.28 -29.06
CA ALA A 32 -43.34 -0.38 -29.36
C ALA A 32 -42.12 -0.69 -28.47
N LEU A 33 -42.33 -0.90 -27.21
CA LEU A 33 -41.29 -1.19 -26.25
C LEU A 33 -40.60 -2.55 -26.51
N VAL A 34 -41.39 -3.58 -26.85
CA VAL A 34 -40.84 -4.90 -27.25
C VAL A 34 -40.01 -4.82 -28.53
N CYS A 35 -40.49 -4.05 -29.50
CA CYS A 35 -39.72 -3.78 -30.72
C CYS A 35 -38.39 -3.06 -30.43
N LEU A 36 -38.43 -2.03 -29.59
CA LEU A 36 -37.25 -1.30 -29.16
C LEU A 36 -36.26 -2.22 -28.45
N LYS A 37 -36.73 -3.02 -27.49
CA LYS A 37 -35.91 -3.99 -26.77
C LYS A 37 -35.18 -4.93 -27.72
N ASN A 38 -35.91 -5.49 -28.69
CA ASN A 38 -35.34 -6.43 -29.66
C ASN A 38 -34.32 -5.75 -30.58
N SER A 39 -34.49 -4.47 -30.93
CA SER A 39 -33.58 -3.73 -31.78
C SER A 39 -32.22 -3.45 -31.12
N VAL A 40 -32.17 -3.29 -29.79
CA VAL A 40 -30.94 -2.95 -29.05
C VAL A 40 -30.16 -4.19 -28.59
N ILE A 41 -30.77 -5.36 -28.60
CA ILE A 41 -30.08 -6.60 -28.22
C ILE A 41 -28.98 -6.91 -29.23
N GLY A 42 -27.73 -7.03 -28.74
CA GLY A 42 -26.57 -7.41 -29.54
C GLY A 42 -25.94 -6.32 -30.41
N SER A 43 -26.51 -5.12 -30.48
CA SER A 43 -26.00 -4.04 -31.31
C SER A 43 -25.66 -2.77 -30.54
N ASN A 44 -24.35 -2.52 -30.36
CA ASN A 44 -23.87 -1.30 -29.69
C ASN A 44 -24.22 -0.03 -30.48
N ARG A 45 -24.28 -0.11 -31.80
CA ARG A 45 -24.70 1.01 -32.65
C ARG A 45 -26.15 1.42 -32.38
N GLN A 46 -27.05 0.42 -32.30
CA GLN A 46 -28.46 0.67 -31.99
C GLN A 46 -28.65 1.20 -30.58
N LYS A 47 -27.90 0.67 -29.59
CA LYS A 47 -27.92 1.19 -28.22
C LYS A 47 -27.54 2.67 -28.17
N GLY A 48 -26.46 3.04 -28.82
CA GLY A 48 -26.01 4.44 -28.91
C GLY A 48 -27.04 5.34 -29.60
N SER A 49 -27.64 4.88 -30.71
CA SER A 49 -28.68 5.60 -31.41
C SER A 49 -29.93 5.86 -30.54
N VAL A 50 -30.39 4.83 -29.84
CA VAL A 50 -31.56 4.91 -28.94
C VAL A 50 -31.30 5.87 -27.78
N ILE A 51 -30.13 5.83 -27.18
CA ILE A 51 -29.74 6.77 -26.11
C ILE A 51 -29.71 8.21 -26.64
N ALA A 52 -29.11 8.43 -27.81
CA ALA A 52 -29.01 9.74 -28.45
C ALA A 52 -30.36 10.35 -28.81
N GLN A 53 -31.34 9.49 -29.13
CA GLN A 53 -32.72 9.94 -29.45
C GLN A 53 -33.56 10.32 -28.22
N GLY A 54 -33.00 10.22 -27.01
CA GLY A 54 -33.68 10.64 -25.80
C GLY A 54 -34.76 9.69 -25.28
N VAL A 55 -34.64 8.39 -25.58
CA VAL A 55 -35.63 7.38 -25.19
C VAL A 55 -35.50 6.99 -23.70
N VAL A 56 -34.31 7.12 -23.12
CA VAL A 56 -34.05 6.67 -21.76
C VAL A 56 -34.93 7.37 -20.70
N PRO A 57 -35.16 8.72 -20.76
CA PRO A 57 -36.08 9.35 -19.82
C PRO A 57 -37.51 8.77 -19.86
N ARG A 58 -37.99 8.39 -21.05
CA ARG A 58 -39.31 7.75 -21.18
C ARG A 58 -39.31 6.34 -20.55
N LEU A 59 -38.27 5.57 -20.78
CA LEU A 59 -38.11 4.24 -20.13
C LEU A 59 -38.12 4.37 -18.61
N LEU A 60 -37.47 5.39 -18.07
CA LEU A 60 -37.46 5.66 -16.64
C LEU A 60 -38.85 6.05 -16.10
N GLN A 61 -39.61 6.86 -16.85
CA GLN A 61 -40.99 7.20 -16.51
C GLN A 61 -41.90 5.96 -16.49
N LEU A 62 -41.77 5.09 -17.48
CA LEU A 62 -42.54 3.83 -17.58
C LEU A 62 -42.20 2.90 -16.42
N LEU A 63 -40.93 2.75 -16.10
CA LEU A 63 -40.48 1.89 -15.01
C LEU A 63 -40.88 2.41 -13.62
N GLY A 64 -40.83 3.72 -13.43
CA GLY A 64 -41.09 4.37 -12.13
C GLY A 64 -42.55 4.67 -11.84
N ASP A 65 -43.49 4.36 -12.74
CA ASP A 65 -44.89 4.64 -12.52
C ASP A 65 -45.51 3.75 -11.43
N ILE A 66 -45.87 4.33 -10.32
CA ILE A 66 -46.56 3.70 -9.19
C ILE A 66 -48.04 3.98 -9.16
N SER A 67 -48.56 4.81 -10.08
CA SER A 67 -49.94 5.21 -10.11
C SER A 67 -50.92 4.09 -10.55
N GLY A 68 -50.36 3.01 -11.11
CA GLY A 68 -51.15 1.92 -11.69
C GLY A 68 -51.68 2.19 -13.09
N ALA A 69 -51.37 3.34 -13.68
CA ALA A 69 -51.75 3.69 -15.04
C ALA A 69 -50.94 2.88 -16.08
N ILE A 70 -49.73 2.46 -15.73
CA ILE A 70 -48.85 1.66 -16.55
C ILE A 70 -48.93 0.19 -16.04
N THR A 71 -49.08 -0.75 -16.96
CA THR A 71 -49.14 -2.18 -16.62
C THR A 71 -47.79 -2.69 -16.12
N ASP A 72 -47.83 -3.65 -15.20
CA ASP A 72 -46.60 -4.28 -14.68
C ASP A 72 -45.74 -4.89 -15.78
N ARG A 73 -46.33 -5.34 -16.87
CA ARG A 73 -45.61 -5.89 -18.02
C ARG A 73 -44.82 -4.81 -18.78
N ILE A 74 -45.39 -3.60 -18.91
CA ILE A 74 -44.64 -2.45 -19.52
C ILE A 74 -43.47 -2.07 -18.63
N ARG A 75 -43.64 -2.04 -17.32
CA ARG A 75 -42.57 -1.78 -16.37
C ARG A 75 -41.44 -2.80 -16.50
N LEU A 76 -41.80 -4.09 -16.58
CA LEU A 76 -40.83 -5.17 -16.77
C LEU A 76 -40.03 -4.99 -18.07
N GLU A 77 -40.70 -4.76 -19.18
CA GLU A 77 -40.03 -4.61 -20.47
C GLU A 77 -39.14 -3.35 -20.51
N ALA A 78 -39.53 -2.29 -19.84
CA ALA A 78 -38.71 -1.09 -19.66
C ALA A 78 -37.42 -1.42 -18.87
N ALA A 79 -37.51 -2.16 -17.78
CA ALA A 79 -36.36 -2.60 -17.00
C ALA A 79 -35.40 -3.49 -17.82
N VAL A 80 -35.94 -4.43 -18.58
CA VAL A 80 -35.15 -5.33 -19.46
C VAL A 80 -34.43 -4.52 -20.55
N THR A 81 -35.11 -3.54 -21.13
CA THR A 81 -34.52 -2.67 -22.15
C THR A 81 -33.38 -1.82 -21.59
N LEU A 82 -33.55 -1.22 -20.40
CA LEU A 82 -32.47 -0.49 -19.71
C LEU A 82 -31.29 -1.41 -19.40
N GLY A 83 -31.53 -2.62 -18.97
CA GLY A 83 -30.47 -3.63 -18.75
C GLY A 83 -29.72 -4.00 -20.03
N SER A 84 -30.43 -4.07 -21.16
CA SER A 84 -29.79 -4.31 -22.47
C SER A 84 -28.94 -3.12 -22.92
N LEU A 85 -29.39 -1.89 -22.69
CA LEU A 85 -28.61 -0.68 -22.95
C LEU A 85 -27.35 -0.61 -22.10
N ALA A 86 -27.42 -1.02 -20.84
CA ALA A 86 -26.30 -1.04 -19.93
C ALA A 86 -25.19 -2.04 -20.33
N LYS A 87 -25.51 -3.05 -21.12
CA LYS A 87 -24.53 -4.01 -21.71
C LYS A 87 -23.78 -3.47 -22.92
N GLY A 88 -23.90 -2.20 -23.23
CA GLY A 88 -23.21 -1.54 -24.32
C GLY A 88 -21.76 -1.18 -23.99
N THR A 89 -21.29 -0.10 -24.60
CA THR A 89 -19.97 0.46 -24.32
C THR A 89 -19.95 1.22 -23.00
N ASP A 90 -18.74 1.53 -22.52
CA ASP A 90 -18.57 2.36 -21.30
C ASP A 90 -19.28 3.72 -21.43
N GLN A 91 -19.26 4.32 -22.62
CA GLN A 91 -19.97 5.57 -22.88
C GLN A 91 -21.49 5.43 -22.71
N HIS A 92 -22.06 4.28 -23.09
CA HIS A 92 -23.49 4.00 -22.89
C HIS A 92 -23.83 3.90 -21.40
N VAL A 93 -22.97 3.25 -20.62
CA VAL A 93 -23.16 3.13 -19.16
C VAL A 93 -23.08 4.51 -18.50
N VAL A 94 -22.10 5.32 -18.85
CA VAL A 94 -21.96 6.70 -18.34
C VAL A 94 -23.20 7.53 -18.67
N ALA A 95 -23.71 7.46 -19.91
CA ALA A 95 -24.92 8.16 -20.32
C ALA A 95 -26.15 7.73 -19.49
N LEU A 96 -26.29 6.43 -19.20
CA LEU A 96 -27.37 5.92 -18.35
C LEU A 96 -27.24 6.42 -16.91
N ILE A 97 -26.04 6.47 -16.36
CA ILE A 97 -25.78 7.01 -15.02
C ILE A 97 -26.17 8.50 -14.96
N ASP A 98 -25.75 9.30 -15.93
CA ASP A 98 -26.04 10.72 -16.00
C ASP A 98 -27.55 11.02 -16.14
N LEU A 99 -28.30 10.12 -16.79
CA LEU A 99 -29.75 10.23 -16.94
C LEU A 99 -30.54 9.78 -15.72
N GLY A 100 -29.88 9.31 -14.64
CA GLY A 100 -30.52 8.98 -13.39
C GLY A 100 -31.10 7.56 -13.28
N VAL A 101 -30.53 6.60 -14.01
CA VAL A 101 -30.95 5.18 -13.98
C VAL A 101 -30.81 4.58 -12.58
N VAL A 102 -29.68 4.85 -11.89
CA VAL A 102 -29.39 4.22 -10.59
C VAL A 102 -30.39 4.63 -9.50
N PRO A 103 -30.66 5.92 -9.25
CA PRO A 103 -31.66 6.30 -8.23
C PRO A 103 -33.04 5.73 -8.50
N LEU A 104 -33.47 5.70 -9.75
CA LEU A 104 -34.79 5.20 -10.10
C LEU A 104 -34.90 3.70 -9.88
N ILE A 105 -33.91 2.93 -10.32
CA ILE A 105 -33.91 1.47 -10.10
C ILE A 105 -33.89 1.14 -8.61
N LEU A 106 -33.11 1.86 -7.81
CA LEU A 106 -33.13 1.68 -6.36
C LEU A 106 -34.49 1.97 -5.75
N GLN A 107 -35.17 3.02 -6.22
CA GLN A 107 -36.52 3.34 -5.80
C GLN A 107 -37.52 2.23 -6.16
N VAL A 108 -37.44 1.67 -7.36
CA VAL A 108 -38.30 0.56 -7.81
C VAL A 108 -38.06 -0.68 -6.95
N LEU A 109 -36.81 -1.00 -6.64
CA LEU A 109 -36.47 -2.13 -5.77
C LEU A 109 -36.99 -1.93 -4.33
N MET A 110 -37.03 -0.69 -3.85
CA MET A 110 -37.58 -0.35 -2.53
C MET A 110 -39.08 -0.46 -2.47
N THR A 111 -39.79 -0.11 -3.53
CA THR A 111 -41.25 0.05 -3.55
C THR A 111 -42.02 -1.14 -4.13
N THR A 112 -41.34 -2.05 -4.84
CA THR A 112 -42.01 -3.23 -5.41
C THR A 112 -42.50 -4.15 -4.30
N PRO A 113 -43.84 -4.47 -4.22
CA PRO A 113 -44.36 -5.30 -3.17
C PRO A 113 -43.83 -6.73 -3.22
N LEU A 114 -43.47 -7.27 -2.06
CA LEU A 114 -43.15 -8.68 -1.87
C LEU A 114 -44.38 -9.40 -1.39
N VAL A 115 -45.00 -10.21 -2.26
CA VAL A 115 -46.21 -11.03 -1.92
C VAL A 115 -45.76 -12.47 -1.71
N ASP A 116 -46.37 -13.16 -0.73
CA ASP A 116 -46.07 -14.56 -0.47
C ASP A 116 -46.44 -15.45 -1.67
N PRO A 117 -45.63 -16.49 -1.97
CA PRO A 117 -45.73 -17.27 -3.21
C PRO A 117 -46.99 -18.11 -3.37
N VAL A 118 -47.94 -18.02 -2.44
CA VAL A 118 -49.09 -18.94 -2.39
C VAL A 118 -50.27 -18.48 -3.23
N THR A 119 -50.35 -17.25 -3.72
CA THR A 119 -51.64 -16.73 -4.24
C THR A 119 -51.62 -15.89 -5.47
N ASP A 120 -50.88 -15.91 -6.49
CA ASP A 120 -51.35 -15.29 -7.77
C ASP A 120 -50.24 -15.04 -8.81
N GLY A 121 -50.63 -14.99 -10.09
CA GLY A 121 -49.84 -14.61 -11.23
C GLY A 121 -49.13 -13.23 -11.13
N LYS A 122 -49.59 -12.35 -10.26
CA LYS A 122 -48.97 -11.05 -9.94
C LYS A 122 -47.61 -11.18 -9.23
N THR A 123 -47.45 -12.18 -8.40
CA THR A 123 -46.20 -12.45 -7.66
C THR A 123 -45.04 -12.72 -8.63
N ARG A 124 -45.31 -13.48 -9.69
CA ARG A 124 -44.29 -13.81 -10.71
C ARG A 124 -43.81 -12.61 -11.50
N ILE A 125 -44.72 -11.66 -11.80
CA ILE A 125 -44.34 -10.43 -12.54
C ILE A 125 -43.48 -9.53 -11.67
N ASN A 126 -43.80 -9.37 -10.39
CA ASN A 126 -43.00 -8.61 -9.44
C ASN A 126 -41.59 -9.20 -9.28
N ASP A 127 -41.49 -10.50 -9.14
CA ASP A 127 -40.17 -11.17 -9.05
C ASP A 127 -39.36 -11.00 -10.33
N LEU A 128 -39.98 -11.08 -11.51
CA LEU A 128 -39.29 -10.81 -12.80
C LEU A 128 -38.85 -9.34 -12.94
N LEU A 129 -39.66 -8.40 -12.45
CA LEU A 129 -39.32 -7.00 -12.41
C LEU A 129 -38.12 -6.73 -11.51
N ILE A 130 -38.12 -7.33 -10.31
CA ILE A 130 -37.00 -7.26 -9.37
C ILE A 130 -35.72 -7.81 -10.02
N GLU A 131 -35.79 -8.99 -10.64
CA GLU A 131 -34.65 -9.59 -11.32
C GLU A 131 -34.11 -8.72 -12.46
N ALA A 132 -35.01 -8.14 -13.29
CA ALA A 132 -34.60 -7.25 -14.37
C ALA A 132 -33.91 -5.98 -13.85
N CYS A 133 -34.45 -5.37 -12.80
CA CYS A 133 -33.84 -4.23 -12.13
C CYS A 133 -32.48 -4.57 -11.52
N LEU A 134 -32.37 -5.70 -10.85
CA LEU A 134 -31.09 -6.15 -10.27
C LEU A 134 -30.04 -6.46 -11.33
N ARG A 135 -30.40 -7.06 -12.45
CA ARG A 135 -29.49 -7.31 -13.57
C ARG A 135 -28.96 -6.01 -14.17
N CYS A 136 -29.82 -5.02 -14.34
CA CYS A 136 -29.44 -3.71 -14.82
C CYS A 136 -28.50 -3.02 -13.83
N LEU A 137 -28.85 -2.98 -12.56
CA LEU A 137 -28.04 -2.37 -11.49
C LEU A 137 -26.67 -3.04 -11.38
N ARG A 138 -26.62 -4.37 -11.43
CA ARG A 138 -25.36 -5.13 -11.42
C ARG A 138 -24.44 -4.72 -12.57
N THR A 139 -24.99 -4.62 -13.76
CA THR A 139 -24.21 -4.23 -14.96
C THR A 139 -23.67 -2.81 -14.82
N VAL A 140 -24.49 -1.86 -14.35
CA VAL A 140 -24.09 -0.46 -14.13
C VAL A 140 -23.03 -0.35 -13.02
N PHE A 141 -23.17 -1.08 -11.93
CA PHE A 141 -22.25 -1.02 -10.79
C PHE A 141 -20.87 -1.64 -11.08
N GLN A 142 -20.74 -2.42 -12.13
CA GLN A 142 -19.43 -2.91 -12.58
C GLN A 142 -18.58 -1.81 -13.25
N HIS A 143 -19.19 -0.69 -13.61
CA HIS A 143 -18.48 0.43 -14.18
C HIS A 143 -17.83 1.31 -13.09
N SER A 144 -16.62 1.81 -13.37
CA SER A 144 -15.85 2.62 -12.41
C SER A 144 -16.53 3.91 -11.96
N SER A 145 -17.34 4.52 -12.84
CA SER A 145 -18.09 5.75 -12.54
C SER A 145 -19.42 5.51 -11.83
N ALA A 146 -19.76 4.27 -11.50
CA ALA A 146 -21.04 3.98 -10.84
C ALA A 146 -21.11 4.63 -9.45
N PRO A 147 -22.23 5.31 -9.14
CA PRO A 147 -22.43 5.96 -7.84
C PRO A 147 -22.83 4.94 -6.77
N VAL A 148 -21.90 4.06 -6.42
CA VAL A 148 -22.15 2.94 -5.49
C VAL A 148 -22.53 3.40 -4.08
N HIS A 149 -22.13 4.63 -3.69
CA HIS A 149 -22.48 5.22 -2.40
C HIS A 149 -23.98 5.44 -2.23
N THR A 150 -24.76 5.46 -3.30
CA THR A 150 -26.22 5.70 -3.27
C THR A 150 -26.97 4.64 -2.50
N ILE A 151 -26.44 3.40 -2.40
CA ILE A 151 -27.07 2.35 -1.60
C ILE A 151 -27.02 2.63 -0.10
N TYR A 152 -26.15 3.50 0.35
CA TYR A 152 -25.98 3.87 1.76
C TYR A 152 -26.70 5.16 2.16
N GLN A 153 -27.24 5.92 1.22
CA GLN A 153 -27.96 7.18 1.48
C GLN A 153 -29.25 6.95 2.32
N ASN A 154 -29.90 5.82 2.11
CA ASN A 154 -31.06 5.40 2.90
C ASN A 154 -30.71 4.16 3.73
N PRO A 155 -30.77 4.22 5.08
CA PRO A 155 -30.43 3.09 5.95
C PRO A 155 -31.28 1.82 5.71
N SER A 156 -32.47 1.97 5.12
CA SER A 156 -33.37 0.84 4.83
C SER A 156 -33.02 0.12 3.52
N LEU A 157 -32.16 0.69 2.68
CA LEU A 157 -31.92 0.17 1.33
C LEU A 157 -31.09 -1.11 1.35
N VAL A 158 -30.02 -1.17 2.11
CA VAL A 158 -29.18 -2.38 2.23
C VAL A 158 -30.00 -3.55 2.81
N PRO A 159 -30.74 -3.41 3.94
CA PRO A 159 -31.61 -4.48 4.42
C PRO A 159 -32.66 -4.92 3.40
N ARG A 160 -33.21 -3.98 2.64
CA ARG A 160 -34.19 -4.28 1.59
C ARG A 160 -33.57 -5.11 0.46
N LEU A 161 -32.39 -4.72 -0.06
CA LEU A 161 -31.67 -5.49 -1.07
C LEU A 161 -31.38 -6.91 -0.59
N LEU A 162 -30.91 -7.05 0.64
CA LEU A 162 -30.63 -8.36 1.23
C LEU A 162 -31.90 -9.23 1.36
N SER A 163 -33.05 -8.64 1.68
CA SER A 163 -34.32 -9.37 1.72
C SER A 163 -34.75 -9.88 0.33
N LEU A 164 -34.39 -9.18 -0.73
CA LEU A 164 -34.64 -9.58 -2.11
C LEU A 164 -33.80 -10.80 -2.54
N ALA A 165 -32.67 -11.04 -1.91
CA ALA A 165 -31.79 -12.15 -2.24
C ALA A 165 -32.46 -13.52 -2.12
N SER A 166 -33.38 -13.68 -1.17
CA SER A 166 -34.13 -14.95 -0.96
C SER A 166 -35.16 -15.26 -2.05
N ARG A 167 -35.43 -14.33 -2.96
CA ARG A 167 -36.50 -14.48 -3.97
C ARG A 167 -36.15 -15.42 -5.12
N SER A 168 -34.92 -15.43 -5.55
CA SER A 168 -34.43 -16.29 -6.63
C SER A 168 -32.93 -16.45 -6.64
N VAL A 169 -32.42 -17.44 -7.34
CA VAL A 169 -30.99 -17.64 -7.60
C VAL A 169 -30.39 -16.42 -8.31
N THR A 170 -31.08 -15.89 -9.30
CA THR A 170 -30.63 -14.68 -10.01
C THR A 170 -30.49 -13.49 -9.08
N SER A 171 -31.45 -13.30 -8.17
CA SER A 171 -31.41 -12.23 -7.17
C SER A 171 -30.23 -12.40 -6.21
N GLN A 172 -29.95 -13.61 -5.74
CA GLN A 172 -28.78 -13.92 -4.91
C GLN A 172 -27.48 -13.51 -5.59
N ILE A 173 -27.30 -13.94 -6.84
CA ILE A 173 -26.09 -13.63 -7.62
C ILE A 173 -25.93 -12.12 -7.85
N CYS A 174 -27.01 -11.46 -8.28
CA CYS A 174 -26.98 -10.03 -8.57
C CYS A 174 -26.69 -9.20 -7.33
N ILE A 175 -27.34 -9.48 -6.21
CA ILE A 175 -27.15 -8.72 -4.97
C ILE A 175 -25.74 -8.90 -4.43
N ALA A 176 -25.24 -10.13 -4.33
CA ALA A 176 -23.88 -10.38 -3.89
C ALA A 176 -22.84 -9.65 -4.80
N THR A 177 -23.05 -9.65 -6.10
CA THR A 177 -22.17 -8.95 -7.05
C THR A 177 -22.26 -7.43 -6.88
N ILE A 178 -23.45 -6.87 -6.71
CA ILE A 178 -23.66 -5.44 -6.46
C ILE A 178 -22.93 -5.02 -5.17
N LEU A 179 -23.13 -5.74 -4.09
CA LEU A 179 -22.49 -5.45 -2.80
C LEU A 179 -20.97 -5.59 -2.85
N THR A 180 -20.43 -6.50 -3.64
CA THR A 180 -18.99 -6.65 -3.85
C THR A 180 -18.37 -5.38 -4.40
N THR A 181 -19.05 -4.67 -5.31
CA THR A 181 -18.56 -3.40 -5.86
C THR A 181 -18.66 -2.23 -4.90
N ALA A 182 -19.49 -2.34 -3.87
CA ALA A 182 -19.84 -1.27 -2.94
C ALA A 182 -19.26 -1.47 -1.53
N CYS A 183 -18.15 -2.21 -1.37
CA CYS A 183 -17.50 -2.46 -0.08
C CYS A 183 -15.97 -2.25 -0.16
N LYS A 184 -15.54 -1.15 -0.74
CA LYS A 184 -14.12 -0.81 -0.91
C LYS A 184 -13.53 -0.08 0.29
N THR A 185 -14.32 0.70 1.00
CA THR A 185 -13.88 1.47 2.17
C THR A 185 -14.37 0.83 3.48
N ALA A 186 -13.69 1.14 4.58
CA ALA A 186 -14.10 0.65 5.91
C ALA A 186 -15.53 1.09 6.28
N GLU A 187 -15.92 2.30 5.88
CA GLU A 187 -17.26 2.84 6.11
C GLU A 187 -18.33 2.02 5.37
N GLU A 188 -18.08 1.72 4.09
CA GLU A 188 -18.96 0.86 3.28
C GLU A 188 -19.05 -0.55 3.86
N GLN A 189 -17.90 -1.16 4.22
CA GLN A 189 -17.86 -2.48 4.85
C GLN A 189 -18.68 -2.54 6.14
N ASN A 190 -18.53 -1.53 7.00
CA ASN A 190 -19.26 -1.42 8.26
C ASN A 190 -20.77 -1.21 8.02
N ALA A 191 -21.16 -0.40 7.03
CA ALA A 191 -22.54 -0.16 6.67
C ALA A 191 -23.23 -1.43 6.16
N LEU A 192 -22.56 -2.21 5.31
CA LEU A 192 -23.05 -3.52 4.85
C LEU A 192 -23.22 -4.49 6.01
N SER A 193 -22.27 -4.55 6.91
CA SER A 193 -22.31 -5.41 8.08
C SER A 193 -23.50 -5.06 9.00
N LYS A 194 -23.74 -3.78 9.25
CA LYS A 194 -24.90 -3.31 10.02
C LYS A 194 -26.23 -3.65 9.35
N GLY A 195 -26.26 -3.65 8.02
CA GLY A 195 -27.45 -3.98 7.23
C GLY A 195 -27.78 -5.47 7.20
N GLY A 196 -26.95 -6.36 7.77
CA GLY A 196 -27.16 -7.80 7.79
C GLY A 196 -26.52 -8.57 6.63
N ALA A 197 -25.54 -7.98 5.94
CA ALA A 197 -24.90 -8.60 4.79
C ALA A 197 -24.12 -9.87 5.16
N VAL A 198 -23.46 -9.89 6.30
CA VAL A 198 -22.66 -11.05 6.74
C VAL A 198 -23.55 -12.29 6.88
N GLU A 199 -24.67 -12.17 7.56
CA GLU A 199 -25.60 -13.28 7.80
C GLU A 199 -26.21 -13.80 6.51
N THR A 200 -26.64 -12.90 5.63
CA THR A 200 -27.24 -13.26 4.34
C THR A 200 -26.23 -13.96 3.41
N LEU A 201 -25.02 -13.44 3.31
CA LEU A 201 -23.98 -14.02 2.47
C LEU A 201 -23.46 -15.34 3.02
N ALA A 202 -23.38 -15.48 4.34
CA ALA A 202 -22.98 -16.73 4.98
C ALA A 202 -23.91 -17.90 4.60
N VAL A 203 -25.22 -17.67 4.55
CA VAL A 203 -26.19 -18.68 4.11
C VAL A 203 -25.95 -19.11 2.65
N GLN A 204 -25.55 -18.19 1.78
CA GLN A 204 -25.27 -18.48 0.37
C GLN A 204 -24.05 -19.38 0.17
N LEU A 205 -23.15 -19.47 1.14
CA LEU A 205 -21.97 -20.36 1.06
C LEU A 205 -22.35 -21.84 1.10
N ASP A 206 -23.49 -22.21 1.67
CA ASP A 206 -23.99 -23.58 1.68
C ASP A 206 -24.71 -23.98 0.38
N SER A 207 -24.86 -23.09 -0.57
CA SER A 207 -25.43 -23.40 -1.87
C SER A 207 -24.59 -24.45 -2.61
N SER A 208 -25.26 -25.37 -3.30
CA SER A 208 -24.60 -26.33 -4.19
C SER A 208 -24.17 -25.73 -5.52
N LEU A 209 -24.58 -24.49 -5.81
CA LEU A 209 -24.33 -23.79 -7.07
C LEU A 209 -23.10 -22.88 -6.96
N PRO A 210 -22.01 -23.16 -7.70
CA PRO A 210 -20.83 -22.30 -7.69
C PRO A 210 -21.11 -20.85 -8.09
N GLU A 211 -22.07 -20.62 -8.98
CA GLU A 211 -22.48 -19.27 -9.39
C GLU A 211 -23.14 -18.45 -8.27
N VAL A 212 -23.65 -19.09 -7.24
CA VAL A 212 -24.14 -18.43 -6.01
C VAL A 212 -23.03 -18.26 -4.99
N GLN A 213 -22.18 -19.28 -4.83
CA GLN A 213 -21.08 -19.26 -3.86
C GLN A 213 -20.02 -18.20 -4.20
N LEU A 214 -19.62 -18.08 -5.46
CA LEU A 214 -18.53 -17.20 -5.89
C LEU A 214 -18.78 -15.72 -5.57
N PRO A 215 -19.93 -15.12 -5.94
CA PRO A 215 -20.18 -13.73 -5.56
C PRO A 215 -20.26 -13.51 -4.05
N ALA A 216 -20.83 -14.47 -3.31
CA ALA A 216 -20.90 -14.39 -1.85
C ALA A 216 -19.49 -14.44 -1.21
N LEU A 217 -18.63 -15.33 -1.67
CA LEU A 217 -17.22 -15.40 -1.25
C LEU A 217 -16.48 -14.11 -1.55
N ALA A 218 -16.62 -13.59 -2.78
CA ALA A 218 -15.97 -12.35 -3.19
C ALA A 218 -16.40 -11.16 -2.34
N CYS A 219 -17.70 -11.06 -2.03
CA CYS A 219 -18.23 -9.99 -1.19
C CYS A 219 -17.72 -10.11 0.25
N LEU A 220 -17.76 -11.29 0.86
CA LEU A 220 -17.25 -11.51 2.21
C LEU A 220 -15.76 -11.23 2.30
N ALA A 221 -14.98 -11.64 1.31
CA ALA A 221 -13.54 -11.33 1.25
C ALA A 221 -13.29 -9.82 1.23
N ASN A 222 -13.98 -9.08 0.35
CA ASN A 222 -13.85 -7.63 0.28
C ASN A 222 -14.28 -6.93 1.57
N MET A 223 -15.33 -7.42 2.24
CA MET A 223 -15.77 -6.89 3.54
C MET A 223 -14.74 -7.12 4.65
N CYS A 224 -13.97 -8.20 4.59
CA CYS A 224 -12.93 -8.53 5.58
C CYS A 224 -11.63 -7.77 5.37
N TYR A 225 -11.41 -7.19 4.18
CA TYR A 225 -10.14 -6.56 3.83
C TYR A 225 -9.83 -5.37 4.74
N GLN A 226 -8.74 -5.48 5.51
CA GLN A 226 -8.27 -4.47 6.47
C GLN A 226 -9.34 -4.00 7.47
N ASN A 227 -10.29 -4.87 7.82
CA ASN A 227 -11.38 -4.55 8.73
C ASN A 227 -11.51 -5.64 9.81
N HIS A 228 -10.98 -5.36 10.99
CA HIS A 228 -10.98 -6.30 12.11
C HIS A 228 -12.40 -6.62 12.61
N THR A 229 -13.24 -5.60 12.78
CA THR A 229 -14.58 -5.76 13.32
C THR A 229 -15.44 -6.64 12.43
N VAL A 230 -15.48 -6.36 11.12
CA VAL A 230 -16.24 -7.16 10.16
C VAL A 230 -15.65 -8.56 10.02
N SER A 231 -14.34 -8.70 10.00
CA SER A 231 -13.67 -10.01 9.95
C SER A 231 -14.00 -10.88 11.15
N ALA A 232 -14.08 -10.31 12.36
CA ALA A 232 -14.49 -11.01 13.56
C ALA A 232 -15.95 -11.46 13.48
N MET A 233 -16.84 -10.65 12.91
CA MET A 233 -18.24 -11.02 12.68
C MET A 233 -18.37 -12.16 11.67
N VAL A 234 -17.60 -12.13 10.59
CA VAL A 234 -17.57 -13.22 9.60
C VAL A 234 -17.05 -14.52 10.22
N ALA A 235 -16.00 -14.44 11.05
CA ALA A 235 -15.46 -15.59 11.74
C ALA A 235 -16.46 -16.25 12.71
N ALA A 236 -17.34 -15.47 13.30
CA ALA A 236 -18.38 -15.93 14.22
C ALA A 236 -19.70 -16.30 13.53
N ALA A 237 -19.87 -15.96 12.25
CA ALA A 237 -21.11 -16.20 11.52
C ALA A 237 -21.29 -17.68 11.18
N SER A 238 -22.55 -18.10 11.14
CA SER A 238 -22.97 -19.46 10.81
C SER A 238 -23.74 -19.48 9.49
N THR A 239 -23.61 -20.55 8.73
CA THR A 239 -24.34 -20.74 7.47
C THR A 239 -25.85 -20.97 7.65
N ASN A 240 -26.26 -21.36 8.86
CA ASN A 240 -27.68 -21.51 9.23
C ASN A 240 -27.88 -20.97 10.64
N ASN A 241 -29.01 -20.30 10.87
CA ASN A 241 -29.40 -19.83 12.20
C ASN A 241 -29.89 -20.98 13.14
N THR A 242 -29.49 -22.21 12.87
CA THR A 242 -29.79 -23.39 13.67
C THR A 242 -28.56 -23.82 14.48
N PRO A 243 -28.74 -24.52 15.62
CA PRO A 243 -27.61 -25.07 16.39
C PRO A 243 -26.70 -26.02 15.59
N GLN A 244 -27.17 -26.50 14.45
CA GLN A 244 -26.43 -27.38 13.53
C GLN A 244 -25.73 -26.63 12.41
N GLY A 245 -25.84 -25.31 12.36
CA GLY A 245 -25.16 -24.47 11.37
C GLY A 245 -23.64 -24.52 11.54
N ARG A 246 -22.93 -24.61 10.42
CA ARG A 246 -21.47 -24.60 10.40
C ARG A 246 -20.96 -23.16 10.44
N LEU A 247 -19.88 -22.91 11.18
CA LEU A 247 -19.23 -21.62 11.16
C LEU A 247 -18.59 -21.36 9.80
N VAL A 248 -18.61 -20.10 9.36
CA VAL A 248 -18.03 -19.67 8.06
C VAL A 248 -16.59 -20.13 7.88
N PRO A 249 -15.66 -20.01 8.85
CA PRO A 249 -14.30 -20.50 8.67
C PRO A 249 -14.20 -22.00 8.36
N ALA A 250 -15.06 -22.83 8.94
CA ALA A 250 -15.10 -24.26 8.65
C ALA A 250 -15.56 -24.53 7.21
N VAL A 251 -16.56 -23.80 6.75
CA VAL A 251 -17.06 -23.88 5.37
C VAL A 251 -16.00 -23.43 4.39
N LEU A 252 -15.30 -22.33 4.66
CA LEU A 252 -14.20 -21.84 3.83
C LEU A 252 -13.09 -22.89 3.71
N GLY A 253 -12.74 -23.56 4.80
CA GLY A 253 -11.78 -24.67 4.79
C GLY A 253 -12.19 -25.81 3.87
N GLN A 254 -13.45 -26.16 3.82
CA GLN A 254 -13.98 -27.19 2.89
C GLN A 254 -14.00 -26.71 1.44
N LEU A 255 -14.31 -25.44 1.19
CA LEU A 255 -14.34 -24.86 -0.16
C LEU A 255 -12.94 -24.76 -0.80
N MET A 256 -11.88 -24.86 -0.01
CA MET A 256 -10.51 -24.95 -0.50
C MET A 256 -10.08 -26.37 -0.88
N GLY A 257 -10.97 -27.36 -0.79
CA GLY A 257 -10.71 -28.73 -1.19
C GLY A 257 -10.40 -28.87 -2.69
N ARG A 258 -9.57 -29.83 -3.04
CA ARG A 258 -9.12 -30.05 -4.43
C ARG A 258 -10.24 -30.43 -5.42
N GLU A 259 -11.36 -30.94 -4.90
CA GLU A 259 -12.55 -31.31 -5.65
C GLU A 259 -13.40 -30.11 -6.10
N LYS A 260 -13.16 -28.92 -5.50
CA LYS A 260 -13.85 -27.69 -5.87
C LYS A 260 -13.21 -27.04 -7.10
N SER A 261 -13.96 -26.19 -7.79
CA SER A 261 -13.40 -25.39 -8.90
C SER A 261 -12.28 -24.47 -8.40
N SER A 262 -11.31 -24.19 -9.26
CA SER A 262 -10.18 -23.33 -8.88
C SER A 262 -10.61 -21.92 -8.44
N LEU A 263 -11.66 -21.37 -9.05
CA LEU A 263 -12.21 -20.06 -8.65
C LEU A 263 -12.82 -20.10 -7.24
N VAL A 264 -13.57 -21.15 -6.88
CA VAL A 264 -14.11 -21.31 -5.54
C VAL A 264 -13.00 -21.46 -4.51
N GLN A 265 -11.99 -22.28 -4.80
CA GLN A 265 -10.82 -22.43 -3.94
C GLN A 265 -10.10 -21.09 -3.73
N LEU A 266 -9.88 -20.34 -4.81
CA LEU A 266 -9.20 -19.05 -4.78
C LEU A 266 -9.95 -18.02 -3.92
N GLU A 267 -11.25 -17.86 -4.14
CA GLU A 267 -12.05 -16.88 -3.39
C GLU A 267 -12.18 -17.27 -1.92
N ALA A 268 -12.32 -18.54 -1.59
CA ALA A 268 -12.31 -19.03 -0.22
C ALA A 268 -10.95 -18.76 0.46
N ALA A 269 -9.84 -19.03 -0.23
CA ALA A 269 -8.51 -18.75 0.28
C ALA A 269 -8.27 -17.25 0.47
N ARG A 270 -8.74 -16.41 -0.44
CA ARG A 270 -8.67 -14.95 -0.33
C ARG A 270 -9.44 -14.45 0.89
N CYS A 271 -10.62 -14.98 1.13
CA CYS A 271 -11.42 -14.62 2.30
C CYS A 271 -10.68 -14.97 3.62
N VAL A 272 -10.14 -16.18 3.73
CA VAL A 272 -9.36 -16.60 4.91
C VAL A 272 -8.11 -15.76 5.10
N ALA A 273 -7.38 -15.47 4.03
CA ALA A 273 -6.18 -14.62 4.07
C ALA A 273 -6.51 -13.22 4.61
N TYR A 274 -7.59 -12.62 4.15
CA TYR A 274 -8.02 -11.30 4.61
C TYR A 274 -8.49 -11.31 6.06
N MET A 275 -9.23 -12.35 6.48
CA MET A 275 -9.64 -12.54 7.88
C MET A 275 -8.42 -12.70 8.81
N HIS A 276 -7.44 -13.49 8.38
CA HIS A 276 -6.19 -13.66 9.13
C HIS A 276 -5.41 -12.35 9.26
N ARG A 277 -5.21 -11.64 8.16
CA ARG A 277 -4.48 -10.37 8.15
C ARG A 277 -5.21 -9.26 8.94
N ALA A 278 -6.52 -9.33 9.03
CA ALA A 278 -7.33 -8.44 9.88
C ALA A 278 -7.33 -8.83 11.36
N GLY A 279 -6.71 -9.94 11.73
CA GLY A 279 -6.58 -10.39 13.13
C GLY A 279 -7.73 -11.27 13.64
N ALA A 280 -8.67 -11.67 12.79
CA ALA A 280 -9.79 -12.52 13.18
C ALA A 280 -9.46 -14.01 13.29
N LEU A 281 -8.37 -14.44 12.65
CA LEU A 281 -7.85 -15.81 12.72
C LEU A 281 -6.40 -15.78 13.18
N SER A 282 -6.03 -16.71 14.07
CA SER A 282 -4.64 -16.85 14.55
C SER A 282 -3.68 -17.27 13.43
N ALA A 283 -2.42 -16.87 13.53
CA ALA A 283 -1.34 -17.32 12.65
C ALA A 283 -1.12 -18.84 12.70
N THR A 284 -1.45 -19.47 13.84
CA THR A 284 -1.35 -20.91 14.04
C THR A 284 -2.64 -21.65 13.71
N ASP A 285 -3.68 -20.96 13.22
CA ASP A 285 -4.93 -21.60 12.84
C ASP A 285 -4.67 -22.66 11.75
N PRO A 286 -5.10 -23.93 11.95
CA PRO A 286 -4.87 -25.01 10.98
C PRO A 286 -5.43 -24.71 9.59
N ARG A 287 -6.51 -23.94 9.51
CA ARG A 287 -7.09 -23.54 8.22
C ARG A 287 -6.21 -22.61 7.43
N VAL A 288 -5.45 -21.73 8.11
CA VAL A 288 -4.46 -20.86 7.47
C VAL A 288 -3.26 -21.66 7.00
N VAL A 289 -2.65 -22.44 7.90
CA VAL A 289 -1.38 -23.14 7.67
C VAL A 289 -1.54 -24.34 6.75
N TYR A 290 -2.55 -25.17 6.96
CA TYR A 290 -2.71 -26.45 6.27
C TYR A 290 -3.72 -26.46 5.12
N ARG A 291 -4.54 -25.43 5.00
CA ARG A 291 -5.53 -25.32 3.93
C ARG A 291 -5.26 -24.13 3.01
N THR A 292 -5.22 -22.92 3.54
CA THR A 292 -5.10 -21.69 2.73
C THR A 292 -3.75 -21.58 2.07
N LEU A 293 -2.67 -21.73 2.80
CA LEU A 293 -1.32 -21.60 2.26
C LEU A 293 -1.05 -22.65 1.16
N PRO A 294 -1.28 -23.95 1.38
CA PRO A 294 -1.10 -24.95 0.32
C PRO A 294 -2.04 -24.74 -0.88
N CYS A 295 -3.26 -24.28 -0.65
CA CYS A 295 -4.20 -23.96 -1.73
C CYS A 295 -3.66 -22.86 -2.65
N LEU A 296 -3.21 -21.75 -2.07
CA LEU A 296 -2.66 -20.63 -2.85
C LEU A 296 -1.39 -21.02 -3.61
N VAL A 297 -0.50 -21.79 -2.99
CA VAL A 297 0.70 -22.32 -3.66
C VAL A 297 0.30 -23.20 -4.86
N ARG A 298 -0.66 -24.06 -4.67
CA ARG A 298 -1.17 -24.96 -5.72
C ARG A 298 -1.79 -24.22 -6.91
N LEU A 299 -2.52 -23.11 -6.61
CA LEU A 299 -3.17 -22.28 -7.63
C LEU A 299 -2.18 -21.41 -8.43
N CYS A 300 -0.95 -21.23 -7.96
CA CYS A 300 0.10 -20.56 -8.73
C CYS A 300 0.68 -21.45 -9.86
N HIS A 301 0.41 -22.75 -9.87
CA HIS A 301 1.00 -23.69 -10.80
C HIS A 301 0.61 -23.38 -12.27
N ARG A 302 1.51 -23.74 -13.19
CA ARG A 302 1.39 -23.43 -14.63
C ARG A 302 0.20 -24.08 -15.36
N ASP A 303 -0.42 -25.09 -14.77
CA ASP A 303 -1.62 -25.74 -15.31
C ASP A 303 -2.91 -24.95 -15.08
N ARG A 304 -2.83 -23.86 -14.31
CA ARG A 304 -3.97 -22.99 -13.99
C ARG A 304 -4.07 -21.83 -14.98
N PRO A 305 -5.27 -21.26 -15.19
CA PRO A 305 -5.42 -20.06 -16.00
C PRO A 305 -4.57 -18.88 -15.48
N PRO A 306 -3.93 -18.10 -16.38
CA PRO A 306 -3.04 -17.02 -15.96
C PRO A 306 -3.67 -16.01 -14.99
N ARG A 307 -4.95 -15.65 -15.17
CA ARG A 307 -5.64 -14.71 -14.27
C ARG A 307 -5.81 -15.26 -12.85
N GLU A 308 -6.09 -16.55 -12.72
CA GLU A 308 -6.18 -17.23 -11.42
C GLU A 308 -4.81 -17.33 -10.76
N ARG A 309 -3.76 -17.59 -11.53
CA ARG A 309 -2.37 -17.61 -11.03
C ARG A 309 -1.96 -16.26 -10.47
N VAL A 310 -2.30 -15.16 -11.15
CA VAL A 310 -2.05 -13.78 -10.68
C VAL A 310 -2.76 -13.54 -9.36
N ALA A 311 -4.04 -13.82 -9.28
CA ALA A 311 -4.83 -13.62 -8.06
C ALA A 311 -4.32 -14.48 -6.89
N ALA A 312 -3.91 -15.71 -7.16
CA ALA A 312 -3.32 -16.60 -6.16
C ALA A 312 -1.98 -16.07 -5.64
N ALA A 313 -1.10 -15.61 -6.52
CA ALA A 313 0.19 -15.04 -6.14
C ALA A 313 0.03 -13.72 -5.35
N GLU A 314 -0.89 -12.86 -5.74
CA GLU A 314 -1.18 -11.62 -5.01
C GLU A 314 -1.76 -11.89 -3.62
N THR A 315 -2.67 -12.85 -3.49
CA THR A 315 -3.23 -13.27 -2.20
C THR A 315 -2.16 -13.89 -1.32
N LEU A 316 -1.28 -14.72 -1.90
CA LEU A 316 -0.16 -15.34 -1.20
C LEU A 316 0.82 -14.27 -0.69
N ALA A 317 1.14 -13.28 -1.51
CA ALA A 317 1.98 -12.16 -1.12
C ALA A 317 1.39 -11.41 0.08
N TYR A 318 0.10 -11.12 0.05
CA TYR A 318 -0.61 -10.45 1.14
C TYR A 318 -0.64 -11.31 2.42
N LEU A 319 -0.92 -12.61 2.30
CA LEU A 319 -0.96 -13.53 3.43
C LEU A 319 0.39 -13.64 4.15
N THR A 320 1.49 -13.71 3.41
CA THR A 320 2.84 -13.97 3.95
C THR A 320 3.62 -12.70 4.30
N GLU A 321 3.11 -11.51 4.02
CA GLU A 321 3.84 -10.25 4.10
C GLU A 321 4.48 -9.97 5.46
N VAL A 322 3.80 -10.31 6.56
CA VAL A 322 4.23 -9.98 7.93
C VAL A 322 4.61 -11.19 8.80
N ASP A 323 4.33 -12.39 8.34
CA ASP A 323 4.50 -13.62 9.14
C ASP A 323 5.68 -14.46 8.62
N THR A 324 6.75 -14.53 9.41
CA THR A 324 7.97 -15.26 9.06
C THR A 324 7.75 -16.76 8.92
N ASP A 325 6.89 -17.37 9.75
CA ASP A 325 6.63 -18.82 9.68
C ASP A 325 5.87 -19.17 8.40
N LEU A 326 4.88 -18.35 8.02
CA LEU A 326 4.16 -18.50 6.75
C LEU A 326 5.09 -18.29 5.55
N GLN A 327 6.01 -17.32 5.62
CA GLN A 327 7.03 -17.11 4.59
C GLN A 327 7.90 -18.35 4.39
N ARG A 328 8.39 -18.95 5.49
CA ARG A 328 9.21 -20.15 5.46
C ARG A 328 8.46 -21.35 4.88
N LEU A 329 7.25 -21.60 5.36
CA LEU A 329 6.41 -22.68 4.86
C LEU A 329 6.08 -22.52 3.36
N ALA A 330 5.72 -21.33 2.93
CA ALA A 330 5.45 -21.04 1.51
C ALA A 330 6.70 -21.27 0.66
N SER A 331 7.86 -20.82 1.11
CA SER A 331 9.11 -20.87 0.35
C SER A 331 9.61 -22.29 0.06
N ILE A 332 9.28 -23.26 0.92
CA ILE A 332 9.63 -24.67 0.71
C ILE A 332 8.53 -25.49 0.06
N SER A 333 7.34 -24.91 -0.13
CA SER A 333 6.17 -25.63 -0.64
C SER A 333 6.22 -25.74 -2.16
N ASN A 334 6.12 -26.95 -2.65
CA ASN A 334 5.79 -27.31 -4.03
C ASN A 334 6.49 -26.46 -5.14
N HIS A 335 7.78 -26.23 -5.00
CA HIS A 335 8.57 -25.44 -5.95
C HIS A 335 8.02 -24.03 -6.23
N LEU A 336 7.50 -23.37 -5.21
CA LEU A 336 6.86 -22.05 -5.35
C LEU A 336 7.80 -21.00 -5.96
N ILE A 337 9.03 -20.89 -5.49
CA ILE A 337 10.00 -19.90 -5.98
C ILE A 337 10.27 -20.06 -7.47
N PRO A 338 10.60 -21.25 -8.00
CA PRO A 338 10.72 -21.45 -9.45
C PRO A 338 9.41 -21.17 -10.20
N THR A 339 8.26 -21.55 -9.66
CA THR A 339 6.95 -21.31 -10.27
C THR A 339 6.67 -19.81 -10.41
N LEU A 340 6.92 -19.02 -9.39
CA LEU A 340 6.78 -17.56 -9.45
C LEU A 340 7.79 -16.91 -10.40
N ALA A 341 9.00 -17.45 -10.51
CA ALA A 341 9.99 -16.98 -11.48
C ALA A 341 9.52 -17.14 -12.92
N GLU A 342 8.73 -18.17 -13.21
CA GLU A 342 8.13 -18.36 -14.55
C GLU A 342 7.16 -17.23 -14.93
N PHE A 343 6.52 -16.56 -13.95
CA PHE A 343 5.65 -15.40 -14.20
C PHE A 343 6.39 -14.23 -14.84
N LEU A 344 7.69 -14.13 -14.62
CA LEU A 344 8.53 -13.05 -15.13
C LEU A 344 8.98 -13.27 -16.57
N ARG A 345 8.85 -14.49 -17.08
CA ARG A 345 9.23 -14.84 -18.44
C ARG A 345 8.11 -14.53 -19.43
N PRO A 346 8.43 -14.17 -20.69
CA PRO A 346 7.42 -14.06 -21.73
C PRO A 346 6.66 -15.38 -21.89
N HIS A 347 5.34 -15.32 -21.80
CA HIS A 347 4.49 -16.51 -21.92
C HIS A 347 3.88 -16.57 -23.32
N PRO A 348 4.11 -17.66 -24.10
CA PRO A 348 3.63 -17.73 -25.50
C PRO A 348 2.10 -17.70 -25.64
N GLN A 349 1.37 -18.06 -24.58
CA GLN A 349 -0.09 -18.07 -24.57
C GLN A 349 -0.71 -16.73 -24.08
N VAL A 350 0.11 -15.80 -23.58
CA VAL A 350 -0.34 -14.50 -23.08
C VAL A 350 0.03 -13.43 -24.10
N GLN A 351 -0.87 -13.17 -25.01
CA GLN A 351 -0.74 -12.08 -26.00
C GLN A 351 -1.18 -10.72 -25.41
N ASP A 352 -1.92 -10.74 -24.29
CA ASP A 352 -2.38 -9.56 -23.59
C ASP A 352 -1.23 -8.94 -22.77
N THR A 353 -0.79 -7.77 -23.21
CA THR A 353 0.26 -6.99 -22.50
C THR A 353 -0.14 -6.63 -21.09
N SER A 354 -1.42 -6.35 -20.82
CA SER A 354 -1.91 -6.05 -19.50
C SER A 354 -1.80 -7.24 -18.55
N LEU A 355 -2.20 -8.42 -19.02
CA LEU A 355 -2.08 -9.65 -18.22
C LEU A 355 -0.62 -10.04 -17.97
N SER A 356 0.26 -9.83 -18.93
CA SER A 356 1.70 -10.03 -18.75
C SER A 356 2.27 -9.11 -17.66
N GLN A 357 1.86 -7.85 -17.64
CA GLN A 357 2.23 -6.90 -16.59
C GLN A 357 1.66 -7.33 -15.21
N ASP A 358 0.42 -7.80 -15.16
CA ASP A 358 -0.19 -8.31 -13.94
C ASP A 358 0.59 -9.52 -13.38
N MET A 359 1.01 -10.44 -14.24
CA MET A 359 1.83 -11.59 -13.83
C MET A 359 3.18 -11.16 -13.27
N ARG A 360 3.86 -10.23 -13.92
CA ARG A 360 5.15 -9.71 -13.46
C ARG A 360 5.00 -8.97 -12.12
N GLN A 361 4.00 -8.13 -12.00
CA GLN A 361 3.70 -7.43 -10.76
C GLN A 361 3.40 -8.41 -9.61
N ALA A 362 2.58 -9.42 -9.83
CA ALA A 362 2.24 -10.42 -8.83
C ALA A 362 3.46 -11.20 -8.36
N ALA A 363 4.35 -11.61 -9.27
CA ALA A 363 5.58 -12.31 -8.95
C ALA A 363 6.53 -11.44 -8.11
N PHE A 364 6.75 -10.19 -8.50
CA PHE A 364 7.60 -9.28 -7.73
C PHE A 364 7.05 -9.01 -6.33
N ARG A 365 5.74 -8.85 -6.19
CA ARG A 365 5.08 -8.69 -4.88
C ARG A 365 5.26 -9.92 -4.01
N ALA A 366 5.08 -11.12 -4.59
CA ALA A 366 5.27 -12.37 -3.86
C ALA A 366 6.72 -12.54 -3.39
N PHE A 367 7.70 -12.24 -4.22
CA PHE A 367 9.12 -12.28 -3.83
C PHE A 367 9.46 -11.26 -2.76
N ALA A 368 8.91 -10.05 -2.84
CA ALA A 368 9.10 -9.03 -1.81
C ALA A 368 8.56 -9.49 -0.45
N SER A 369 7.39 -10.11 -0.43
CA SER A 369 6.77 -10.64 0.79
C SER A 369 7.54 -11.83 1.35
N LEU A 370 7.90 -12.81 0.52
CA LEU A 370 8.64 -14.00 0.94
C LEU A 370 10.03 -13.67 1.49
N GLY A 371 10.69 -12.69 0.90
CA GLY A 371 12.03 -12.24 1.29
C GLY A 371 12.08 -11.22 2.43
N ALA A 372 10.93 -10.85 3.02
CA ALA A 372 10.87 -9.73 3.95
C ALA A 372 11.69 -9.91 5.23
N ASN A 373 11.73 -11.12 5.81
CA ASN A 373 12.30 -11.34 7.15
C ASN A 373 13.40 -12.41 7.22
N ASP A 374 13.54 -13.28 6.24
CA ASP A 374 14.43 -14.43 6.30
C ASP A 374 15.53 -14.36 5.23
N GLU A 375 16.78 -14.41 5.67
CA GLU A 375 17.94 -14.30 4.78
C GLU A 375 18.12 -15.54 3.87
N ASP A 376 17.81 -16.74 4.36
CA ASP A 376 17.91 -17.96 3.53
C ASP A 376 16.90 -17.96 2.40
N ILE A 377 15.70 -17.43 2.64
CA ILE A 377 14.69 -17.25 1.61
C ILE A 377 15.17 -16.24 0.57
N ARG A 378 15.69 -15.08 0.99
CA ARG A 378 16.26 -14.08 0.07
C ARG A 378 17.37 -14.66 -0.78
N LYS A 379 18.26 -15.42 -0.17
CA LYS A 379 19.35 -16.10 -0.89
C LYS A 379 18.82 -17.02 -1.96
N ARG A 380 17.86 -17.88 -1.66
CA ARG A 380 17.24 -18.79 -2.64
C ARG A 380 16.54 -18.03 -3.78
N ILE A 381 15.88 -16.93 -3.47
CA ILE A 381 15.24 -16.08 -4.47
C ILE A 381 16.32 -15.48 -5.40
N ILE A 382 17.37 -14.89 -4.84
CA ILE A 382 18.45 -14.25 -5.60
C ILE A 382 19.21 -15.25 -6.47
N GLU A 383 19.44 -16.46 -5.98
CA GLU A 383 20.12 -17.54 -6.71
C GLU A 383 19.26 -18.20 -7.80
N THR A 384 17.99 -17.88 -7.87
CA THR A 384 17.10 -18.40 -8.92
C THR A 384 17.54 -17.86 -10.27
N GLN A 385 17.66 -18.75 -11.26
CA GLN A 385 18.16 -18.44 -12.60
C GLN A 385 17.45 -17.26 -13.24
N SER A 386 18.20 -16.29 -13.72
CA SER A 386 17.74 -15.08 -14.43
C SER A 386 16.82 -14.16 -13.62
N LEU A 387 16.65 -14.38 -12.31
CA LEU A 387 15.76 -13.55 -11.50
C LEU A 387 16.25 -12.10 -11.44
N MET A 388 17.52 -11.88 -11.15
CA MET A 388 18.07 -10.53 -11.02
C MET A 388 18.04 -9.77 -12.35
N GLU A 389 18.20 -10.45 -13.47
CA GLU A 389 18.02 -9.87 -14.81
C GLU A 389 16.58 -9.39 -15.01
N HIS A 390 15.60 -10.19 -14.59
CA HIS A 390 14.18 -9.79 -14.61
C HIS A 390 13.86 -8.64 -13.68
N VAL A 391 14.48 -8.58 -12.50
CA VAL A 391 14.34 -7.44 -11.57
C VAL A 391 14.85 -6.16 -12.22
N VAL A 392 16.05 -6.18 -12.80
CA VAL A 392 16.62 -5.03 -13.52
C VAL A 392 15.73 -4.61 -14.69
N SER A 393 15.24 -5.56 -15.47
CA SER A 393 14.29 -5.28 -16.56
C SER A 393 12.99 -4.68 -16.04
N GLY A 394 12.49 -5.15 -14.89
CA GLY A 394 11.29 -4.60 -14.25
C GLY A 394 11.44 -3.16 -13.78
N LEU A 395 12.63 -2.80 -13.29
CA LEU A 395 12.96 -1.43 -12.90
C LEU A 395 12.92 -0.44 -14.08
N GLN A 396 13.14 -0.93 -15.29
CA GLN A 396 13.19 -0.16 -16.53
C GLN A 396 11.93 -0.32 -17.39
N ASP A 397 10.87 -0.94 -16.87
CA ASP A 397 9.65 -1.25 -17.63
C ASP A 397 9.00 0.01 -18.19
N PRO A 398 8.79 0.09 -19.53
CA PRO A 398 8.19 1.28 -20.15
C PRO A 398 6.66 1.33 -20.01
N GLY A 399 6.02 0.25 -19.57
CA GLY A 399 4.57 0.08 -19.54
C GLY A 399 3.86 0.79 -18.39
N GLY A 400 4.56 1.59 -17.59
CA GLY A 400 3.97 2.37 -16.50
C GLY A 400 4.60 2.11 -15.13
N PRO A 401 4.15 2.83 -14.08
CA PRO A 401 4.79 2.78 -12.76
C PRO A 401 4.51 1.49 -11.99
N ARG A 402 3.48 0.74 -12.35
CA ARG A 402 2.96 -0.41 -11.60
C ARG A 402 3.97 -1.56 -11.48
N VAL A 403 4.54 -1.99 -12.60
CA VAL A 403 5.56 -3.05 -12.63
C VAL A 403 6.88 -2.53 -12.03
N ARG A 404 7.25 -1.30 -12.35
CA ARG A 404 8.45 -0.66 -11.79
C ARG A 404 8.40 -0.60 -10.27
N LEU A 405 7.27 -0.20 -9.69
CA LEU A 405 7.07 -0.15 -8.23
C LEU A 405 7.20 -1.54 -7.59
N ALA A 406 6.58 -2.56 -8.18
CA ALA A 406 6.68 -3.93 -7.69
C ALA A 406 8.12 -4.47 -7.76
N ALA A 407 8.83 -4.19 -8.85
CA ALA A 407 10.23 -4.57 -9.02
C ALA A 407 11.16 -3.86 -8.00
N VAL A 408 10.94 -2.57 -7.76
CA VAL A 408 11.69 -1.81 -6.75
C VAL A 408 11.42 -2.35 -5.33
N ARG A 409 10.19 -2.66 -4.99
CA ARG A 409 9.86 -3.28 -3.70
C ARG A 409 10.50 -4.65 -3.53
N CYS A 410 10.52 -5.45 -4.58
CA CYS A 410 11.25 -6.72 -4.61
C CYS A 410 12.74 -6.51 -4.34
N LEU A 411 13.37 -5.62 -5.08
CA LEU A 411 14.79 -5.28 -4.91
C LEU A 411 15.08 -4.74 -3.51
N HIS A 412 14.22 -3.89 -2.97
CA HIS A 412 14.34 -3.37 -1.61
C HIS A 412 14.34 -4.50 -0.57
N SER A 413 13.41 -5.44 -0.69
CA SER A 413 13.36 -6.62 0.18
C SER A 413 14.65 -7.44 0.09
N LEU A 414 15.11 -7.74 -1.12
CA LEU A 414 16.32 -8.53 -1.37
C LEU A 414 17.60 -7.79 -0.95
N SER A 415 17.64 -6.47 -1.01
CA SER A 415 18.80 -5.65 -0.65
C SER A 415 19.14 -5.66 0.85
N ARG A 416 18.30 -6.27 1.68
CA ARG A 416 18.59 -6.51 3.09
C ARG A 416 19.62 -7.63 3.32
N SER A 417 19.94 -8.44 2.31
CA SER A 417 20.92 -9.51 2.40
C SER A 417 22.34 -8.99 2.24
N VAL A 418 23.07 -8.93 3.33
CA VAL A 418 24.43 -8.37 3.41
C VAL A 418 25.41 -9.09 2.49
N GLN A 419 25.40 -10.42 2.45
CA GLN A 419 26.32 -11.18 1.61
C GLN A 419 26.04 -11.01 0.12
N GLN A 420 24.77 -10.96 -0.26
CA GLN A 420 24.35 -10.81 -1.66
C GLN A 420 24.65 -9.41 -2.19
N LEU A 421 24.66 -8.39 -1.33
CA LEU A 421 25.08 -7.04 -1.69
C LEU A 421 26.55 -7.01 -2.16
N ARG A 422 27.40 -7.88 -1.63
CA ARG A 422 28.83 -7.93 -1.99
C ARG A 422 29.12 -8.65 -3.31
N THR A 423 28.17 -9.40 -3.83
CA THR A 423 28.35 -10.26 -5.02
C THR A 423 27.32 -9.98 -6.10
N THR A 424 26.17 -10.58 -6.02
CA THR A 424 25.13 -10.61 -7.07
C THR A 424 24.65 -9.21 -7.47
N PHE A 425 24.46 -8.29 -6.52
CA PHE A 425 23.99 -6.94 -6.83
C PHE A 425 25.05 -6.10 -7.55
N GLN A 426 26.32 -6.36 -7.31
CA GLN A 426 27.41 -5.73 -8.04
C GLN A 426 27.44 -6.21 -9.50
N ASP A 427 27.33 -7.53 -9.71
CA ASP A 427 27.40 -8.13 -11.05
C ASP A 427 26.27 -7.63 -11.96
N HIS A 428 25.10 -7.38 -11.43
CA HIS A 428 23.95 -6.89 -12.18
C HIS A 428 23.80 -5.36 -12.22
N ALA A 429 24.69 -4.62 -11.55
CA ALA A 429 24.68 -3.15 -11.48
C ALA A 429 23.26 -2.56 -11.20
N VAL A 430 22.55 -3.12 -10.23
CA VAL A 430 21.16 -2.76 -9.89
C VAL A 430 21.00 -1.30 -9.48
N TRP A 431 22.06 -0.66 -9.01
CA TRP A 431 22.09 0.76 -8.63
C TRP A 431 21.81 1.70 -9.81
N LYS A 432 22.17 1.30 -11.02
CA LYS A 432 22.07 2.12 -12.23
C LYS A 432 20.63 2.46 -12.60
N PRO A 433 19.70 1.47 -12.76
CA PRO A 433 18.31 1.78 -13.01
C PRO A 433 17.63 2.49 -11.83
N LEU A 434 18.05 2.25 -10.57
CA LEU A 434 17.53 2.99 -9.42
C LEU A 434 17.87 4.48 -9.51
N MET A 435 19.11 4.83 -9.83
CA MET A 435 19.52 6.22 -10.03
C MET A 435 18.79 6.87 -11.21
N GLN A 436 18.56 6.13 -12.29
CA GLN A 436 17.78 6.61 -13.44
C GLN A 436 16.34 6.95 -13.07
N LEU A 437 15.69 6.12 -12.25
CA LEU A 437 14.34 6.39 -11.73
C LEU A 437 14.29 7.68 -10.91
N LEU A 438 15.27 7.90 -10.04
CA LEU A 438 15.34 9.08 -9.18
C LEU A 438 15.69 10.35 -9.97
N HIS A 439 16.59 10.28 -10.96
CA HIS A 439 16.91 11.40 -11.84
C HIS A 439 15.76 11.77 -12.80
N GLY A 440 15.02 10.79 -13.29
CA GLY A 440 13.88 11.00 -14.19
C GLY A 440 12.75 11.80 -13.54
N ALA A 441 12.61 11.70 -12.24
CA ALA A 441 11.58 12.40 -11.47
C ALA A 441 11.81 13.92 -11.37
N ASP A 442 13.03 14.41 -11.56
CA ASP A 442 13.34 15.84 -11.53
C ASP A 442 12.89 16.59 -12.79
N LYS A 443 12.63 15.87 -13.87
CA LYS A 443 12.30 16.46 -15.18
C LYS A 443 10.81 16.61 -15.49
N GLY A 444 9.93 16.09 -14.66
CA GLY A 444 8.48 16.09 -14.90
C GLY A 444 7.67 16.55 -13.70
N LEU A 445 7.54 17.87 -13.51
CA LEU A 445 6.74 18.45 -12.40
C LEU A 445 5.23 18.52 -12.68
N GLU A 446 4.78 18.18 -13.88
CA GLU A 446 3.36 18.28 -14.25
C GLU A 446 2.81 16.89 -14.65
N GLY A 447 1.90 16.36 -13.83
CA GLY A 447 1.08 15.19 -14.15
C GLY A 447 1.53 13.87 -13.54
N ARG A 448 1.91 13.83 -12.26
CA ARG A 448 2.24 12.59 -11.56
C ARG A 448 0.97 11.79 -11.28
N GLY A 449 0.94 10.55 -11.80
CA GLY A 449 -0.09 9.58 -11.46
C GLY A 449 0.06 9.01 -10.06
N GLU A 450 -1.01 8.49 -9.51
CA GLU A 450 -1.00 7.71 -8.26
C GLU A 450 0.08 6.61 -8.33
N GLY A 451 0.96 6.55 -7.33
CA GLY A 451 2.02 5.54 -7.21
C GLY A 451 3.44 5.99 -7.59
N GLU A 452 3.64 7.15 -8.22
CA GLU A 452 5.00 7.64 -8.51
C GLU A 452 5.76 8.11 -7.26
N GLU A 453 5.08 8.71 -6.31
CA GLU A 453 5.68 9.10 -5.03
C GLU A 453 6.16 7.89 -4.24
N ASP A 454 5.35 6.81 -4.22
CA ASP A 454 5.74 5.54 -3.59
C ASP A 454 6.96 4.92 -4.30
N LEU A 455 7.01 4.99 -5.62
CA LEU A 455 8.14 4.49 -6.41
C LEU A 455 9.45 5.19 -6.02
N LEU A 456 9.45 6.51 -5.92
CA LEU A 456 10.62 7.29 -5.53
C LEU A 456 11.04 7.02 -4.09
N THR A 457 10.08 6.88 -3.19
CA THR A 457 10.34 6.57 -1.78
C THR A 457 11.00 5.21 -1.63
N VAL A 458 10.50 4.17 -2.29
CA VAL A 458 11.08 2.83 -2.22
C VAL A 458 12.43 2.77 -2.94
N ALA A 459 12.58 3.44 -4.08
CA ALA A 459 13.83 3.49 -4.82
C ALA A 459 14.94 4.18 -4.00
N SER A 460 14.66 5.29 -3.36
CA SER A 460 15.60 6.00 -2.49
C SER A 460 15.97 5.21 -1.25
N SER A 461 15.00 4.51 -0.63
CA SER A 461 15.25 3.61 0.49
C SER A 461 16.14 2.41 0.09
N THR A 462 15.94 1.87 -1.09
CA THR A 462 16.79 0.79 -1.64
C THR A 462 18.22 1.29 -1.86
N LEU A 463 18.36 2.50 -2.39
CA LEU A 463 19.66 3.12 -2.58
C LEU A 463 20.41 3.30 -1.25
N CYS A 464 19.71 3.62 -0.16
CA CYS A 464 20.31 3.66 1.18
C CYS A 464 20.97 2.34 1.55
N ASN A 465 20.31 1.21 1.27
CA ASN A 465 20.86 -0.13 1.55
C ASN A 465 22.11 -0.43 0.70
N LEU A 466 22.16 0.06 -0.54
CA LEU A 466 23.31 -0.11 -1.44
C LEU A 466 24.50 0.79 -1.09
N LEU A 467 24.30 1.79 -0.25
CA LEU A 467 25.32 2.74 0.18
C LEU A 467 25.96 2.42 1.54
N LEU A 468 25.67 1.27 2.09
CA LEU A 468 26.35 0.78 3.29
C LEU A 468 27.84 0.53 3.01
N GLU A 469 28.68 0.68 4.02
CA GLU A 469 30.13 0.60 3.86
C GLU A 469 30.63 -0.67 3.17
N PHE A 470 30.02 -1.80 3.52
CA PHE A 470 30.40 -3.11 2.95
C PHE A 470 29.89 -3.33 1.52
N SER A 471 29.11 -2.42 0.97
CA SER A 471 28.51 -2.57 -0.37
C SER A 471 29.48 -2.14 -1.47
N PRO A 472 29.84 -3.03 -2.42
CA PRO A 472 30.71 -2.65 -3.55
C PRO A 472 30.01 -1.70 -4.53
N SER A 473 28.70 -1.52 -4.45
CA SER A 473 27.96 -0.54 -5.25
C SER A 473 28.18 0.91 -4.81
N LYS A 474 28.72 1.15 -3.63
CA LYS A 474 28.92 2.49 -3.05
C LYS A 474 29.81 3.37 -3.96
N GLU A 475 30.99 2.91 -4.33
CA GLU A 475 31.91 3.68 -5.18
C GLU A 475 31.33 4.01 -6.56
N PRO A 476 30.77 3.06 -7.33
CA PRO A 476 30.13 3.38 -8.59
C PRO A 476 28.99 4.39 -8.49
N ILE A 477 28.19 4.32 -7.42
CA ILE A 477 27.10 5.28 -7.16
C ILE A 477 27.68 6.69 -6.95
N LEU A 478 28.73 6.82 -6.14
CA LEU A 478 29.39 8.11 -5.87
C LEU A 478 30.04 8.71 -7.12
N GLU A 479 30.66 7.88 -7.95
CA GLU A 479 31.27 8.29 -9.22
C GLU A 479 30.23 8.74 -10.26
N SER A 480 28.99 8.27 -10.14
CA SER A 480 27.88 8.58 -11.06
C SER A 480 26.98 9.73 -10.60
N GLY A 481 27.44 10.57 -9.70
CA GLY A 481 26.70 11.72 -9.21
C GLY A 481 25.72 11.40 -8.07
N GLY A 482 26.03 10.37 -7.29
CA GLY A 482 25.17 9.94 -6.17
C GLY A 482 25.02 10.97 -5.07
N VAL A 483 26.08 11.70 -4.73
CA VAL A 483 26.02 12.74 -3.69
C VAL A 483 25.09 13.88 -4.10
N GLU A 484 25.20 14.36 -5.33
CA GLU A 484 24.35 15.42 -5.88
C GLU A 484 22.88 15.00 -5.90
N LEU A 485 22.60 13.76 -6.31
CA LEU A 485 21.26 13.20 -6.31
C LEU A 485 20.68 13.17 -4.90
N LEU A 486 21.42 12.64 -3.92
CA LEU A 486 20.97 12.54 -2.54
C LEU A 486 20.74 13.91 -1.90
N CYS A 487 21.61 14.87 -2.19
CA CYS A 487 21.41 16.26 -1.75
C CYS A 487 20.13 16.87 -2.35
N SER A 488 19.80 16.57 -3.59
CA SER A 488 18.56 17.04 -4.22
C SER A 488 17.32 16.43 -3.55
N LEU A 489 17.39 15.17 -3.11
CA LEU A 489 16.29 14.52 -2.38
C LEU A 489 16.01 15.18 -1.03
N THR A 490 17.01 15.72 -0.35
CA THR A 490 16.82 16.43 0.93
C THR A 490 16.02 17.73 0.81
N LYS A 491 15.85 18.24 -0.41
CA LYS A 491 15.13 19.49 -0.71
C LYS A 491 13.68 19.25 -1.16
N ARG A 492 13.25 17.99 -1.23
CA ARG A 492 11.89 17.64 -1.71
C ARG A 492 10.82 17.98 -0.66
N PRO A 493 9.60 18.35 -1.10
CA PRO A 493 8.47 18.58 -0.20
C PRO A 493 8.04 17.34 0.60
N ASP A 494 8.17 16.15 0.00
CA ASP A 494 7.83 14.88 0.66
C ASP A 494 8.83 14.56 1.77
N PRO A 495 8.38 14.44 3.04
CA PRO A 495 9.26 14.12 4.16
C PRO A 495 9.94 12.75 4.05
N ALA A 496 9.32 11.77 3.41
CA ALA A 496 9.91 10.45 3.19
C ALA A 496 11.14 10.53 2.28
N LEU A 497 11.10 11.35 1.24
CA LEU A 497 12.24 11.57 0.34
C LEU A 497 13.36 12.35 1.03
N ARG A 498 13.03 13.37 1.81
CA ARG A 498 14.01 14.09 2.63
C ARG A 498 14.73 13.16 3.58
N LEU A 499 13.97 12.31 4.28
CA LEU A 499 14.53 11.31 5.20
C LEU A 499 15.47 10.35 4.50
N ASN A 500 15.06 9.78 3.37
CA ASN A 500 15.88 8.82 2.62
C ASN A 500 17.13 9.48 2.07
N GLY A 501 17.06 10.71 1.60
CA GLY A 501 18.19 11.49 1.13
C GLY A 501 19.23 11.72 2.24
N ILE A 502 18.81 12.21 3.39
CA ILE A 502 19.72 12.48 4.51
C ILE A 502 20.25 11.20 5.15
N TRP A 503 19.44 10.17 5.22
CA TRP A 503 19.87 8.85 5.71
C TRP A 503 20.95 8.24 4.82
N ALA A 504 20.75 8.28 3.50
CA ALA A 504 21.74 7.80 2.55
C ALA A 504 23.05 8.59 2.64
N LEU A 505 22.99 9.91 2.77
CA LEU A 505 24.18 10.76 2.99
C LEU A 505 24.92 10.41 4.29
N MET A 506 24.18 10.11 5.35
CA MET A 506 24.74 9.62 6.61
C MET A 506 25.50 8.31 6.40
N ASN A 507 24.93 7.36 5.65
CA ASN A 507 25.59 6.10 5.32
C ASN A 507 26.85 6.32 4.47
N VAL A 508 26.78 7.22 3.49
CA VAL A 508 27.95 7.58 2.65
C VAL A 508 29.08 8.18 3.48
N ALA A 509 28.76 9.01 4.47
CA ALA A 509 29.74 9.67 5.33
C ALA A 509 30.37 8.74 6.36
N PHE A 510 29.77 7.60 6.64
CA PHE A 510 30.27 6.64 7.62
C PHE A 510 31.64 6.08 7.18
N GLN A 511 32.67 6.30 8.00
CA GLN A 511 34.07 5.90 7.73
C GLN A 511 34.60 6.35 6.34
N ALA A 512 34.05 7.44 5.82
CA ALA A 512 34.41 7.93 4.50
C ALA A 512 35.75 8.69 4.50
N GLU A 513 36.37 8.74 3.34
CA GLU A 513 37.57 9.56 3.08
C GLU A 513 37.20 11.06 3.16
N GLN A 514 38.21 11.89 3.45
CA GLN A 514 38.04 13.34 3.53
C GLN A 514 37.46 13.94 2.25
N ARG A 515 37.85 13.42 1.09
CA ARG A 515 37.31 13.85 -0.21
C ARG A 515 35.79 13.73 -0.28
N VAL A 516 35.26 12.61 0.15
CA VAL A 516 33.81 12.33 0.14
C VAL A 516 33.09 13.22 1.15
N LYS A 517 33.62 13.37 2.35
CA LYS A 517 33.07 14.25 3.38
C LYS A 517 33.03 15.71 2.91
N SER A 518 34.07 16.19 2.29
CA SER A 518 34.16 17.55 1.72
C SER A 518 33.17 17.75 0.56
N GLN A 519 32.98 16.74 -0.27
CA GLN A 519 31.98 16.77 -1.34
C GLN A 519 30.54 16.87 -0.79
N ILE A 520 30.21 16.11 0.26
CA ILE A 520 28.90 16.19 0.92
C ILE A 520 28.64 17.58 1.47
N LEU A 521 29.60 18.14 2.22
CA LEU A 521 29.50 19.48 2.78
C LEU A 521 29.35 20.56 1.71
N SER A 522 30.11 20.47 0.66
CA SER A 522 30.06 21.40 -0.47
C SER A 522 28.74 21.33 -1.23
N CYS A 523 28.27 20.13 -1.50
CA CYS A 523 27.05 19.89 -2.29
C CYS A 523 25.78 20.20 -1.50
N LEU A 524 25.71 19.77 -0.24
CA LEU A 524 24.55 20.01 0.63
C LEU A 524 24.48 21.50 1.04
N GLY A 525 25.60 22.05 1.47
CA GLY A 525 25.70 23.41 1.98
C GLY A 525 25.23 23.55 3.43
N THR A 526 25.83 24.50 4.14
CA THR A 526 25.48 24.76 5.56
C THR A 526 24.05 25.24 5.74
N ASP A 527 23.54 26.05 4.80
CA ASP A 527 22.15 26.52 4.86
C ASP A 527 21.13 25.37 4.80
N GLN A 528 21.40 24.38 3.96
CA GLN A 528 20.52 23.20 3.87
C GLN A 528 20.59 22.33 5.13
N ILE A 529 21.78 22.18 5.71
CA ILE A 529 21.94 21.48 7.00
C ILE A 529 21.10 22.16 8.08
N PHE A 530 21.14 23.50 8.18
CA PHE A 530 20.30 24.25 9.13
C PHE A 530 18.81 24.07 8.88
N ARG A 531 18.38 24.05 7.62
CA ARG A 531 16.97 23.77 7.28
C ARG A 531 16.55 22.38 7.72
N LEU A 532 17.39 21.38 7.52
CA LEU A 532 17.12 19.99 7.93
C LEU A 532 17.11 19.83 9.46
N LEU A 533 17.93 20.62 10.17
CA LEU A 533 17.90 20.66 11.64
C LEU A 533 16.62 21.31 12.19
N ALA A 534 15.93 22.11 11.41
CA ALA A 534 14.65 22.72 11.71
C ALA A 534 13.46 21.96 11.05
N ASP A 535 13.68 20.78 10.49
CA ASP A 535 12.65 19.99 9.83
C ASP A 535 11.56 19.58 10.84
N PRO A 536 10.27 19.68 10.47
CA PRO A 536 9.18 19.26 11.34
C PRO A 536 9.18 17.75 11.63
N GLU A 537 9.81 16.96 10.77
CA GLU A 537 9.94 15.51 10.97
C GLU A 537 11.15 15.18 11.84
N LEU A 538 10.91 14.62 13.03
CA LEU A 538 11.95 14.24 13.97
C LEU A 538 12.98 13.28 13.38
N ALA A 539 12.56 12.34 12.54
CA ALA A 539 13.43 11.37 11.90
C ALA A 539 14.46 12.05 10.97
N VAL A 540 14.06 13.09 10.25
CA VAL A 540 14.97 13.88 9.39
C VAL A 540 16.01 14.59 10.25
N LEU A 541 15.60 15.24 11.32
CA LEU A 541 16.49 15.88 12.27
C LEU A 541 17.53 14.90 12.86
N MET A 542 17.09 13.74 13.30
CA MET A 542 17.95 12.70 13.86
C MET A 542 19.00 12.20 12.86
N LYS A 543 18.60 11.97 11.61
CA LYS A 543 19.55 11.56 10.56
C LYS A 543 20.52 12.68 10.16
N THR A 544 20.08 13.92 10.22
CA THR A 544 20.96 15.09 9.99
C THR A 544 22.04 15.18 11.06
N LEU A 545 21.69 14.99 12.32
CA LEU A 545 22.67 14.93 13.41
C LEU A 545 23.61 13.73 13.25
N GLY A 546 23.09 12.58 12.81
CA GLY A 546 23.89 11.40 12.49
C GLY A 546 24.87 11.65 11.36
N LEU A 547 24.49 12.40 10.32
CA LEU A 547 25.39 12.84 9.26
C LEU A 547 26.53 13.71 9.81
N LEU A 548 26.21 14.73 10.60
CA LEU A 548 27.23 15.58 11.22
C LEU A 548 28.20 14.78 12.09
N ARG A 549 27.68 13.84 12.86
CA ARG A 549 28.49 12.92 13.67
C ARG A 549 29.47 12.09 12.81
N ASN A 550 29.00 11.56 11.69
CA ASN A 550 29.84 10.77 10.78
C ASN A 550 30.87 11.63 10.04
N LEU A 551 30.53 12.85 9.67
CA LEU A 551 31.49 13.81 9.11
C LEU A 551 32.63 14.15 10.07
N LEU A 552 32.33 14.23 11.35
CA LEU A 552 33.23 14.57 12.45
C LEU A 552 33.73 13.31 13.16
N SER A 553 34.35 12.36 12.46
CA SER A 553 34.65 11.03 13.01
C SER A 553 36.13 10.64 13.11
N THR A 554 37.04 11.34 12.50
CA THR A 554 38.48 11.07 12.54
C THR A 554 39.23 12.36 12.88
N LYS A 555 40.27 12.33 13.74
CA LYS A 555 40.97 13.54 14.22
C LYS A 555 41.33 14.50 13.10
N ALA A 556 41.97 14.01 12.04
CA ALA A 556 42.35 14.83 10.89
C ALA A 556 41.14 15.45 10.18
N HIS A 557 40.04 14.67 10.03
CA HIS A 557 38.81 15.15 9.40
C HIS A 557 38.08 16.16 10.30
N ILE A 558 38.03 15.91 11.61
CA ILE A 558 37.45 16.81 12.58
C ILE A 558 38.14 18.18 12.53
N ASP A 559 39.48 18.20 12.56
CA ASP A 559 40.23 19.42 12.52
C ASP A 559 40.04 20.19 11.21
N ARG A 560 39.98 19.50 10.11
CA ARG A 560 39.74 20.14 8.81
C ARG A 560 38.38 20.75 8.67
N ILE A 561 37.31 19.97 9.05
CA ILE A 561 35.92 20.43 8.98
C ILE A 561 35.72 21.61 9.94
N MET A 562 36.21 21.50 11.14
CA MET A 562 36.10 22.58 12.12
C MET A 562 36.93 23.80 11.75
N GLY A 563 38.04 23.64 11.03
CA GLY A 563 38.80 24.74 10.50
C GLY A 563 38.02 25.59 9.48
N GLU A 564 37.14 24.96 8.71
CA GLU A 564 36.37 25.63 7.66
C GLU A 564 34.96 26.01 8.13
N HIS A 565 34.33 25.22 9.04
CA HIS A 565 32.90 25.29 9.38
C HIS A 565 32.61 25.40 10.88
N ALA A 566 33.56 25.76 11.71
CA ALA A 566 33.44 25.79 13.16
C ALA A 566 32.21 26.56 13.65
N THR A 567 31.99 27.76 13.13
CA THR A 567 30.87 28.62 13.53
C THR A 567 29.54 27.93 13.25
N HIS A 568 29.38 27.32 12.08
CA HIS A 568 28.15 26.64 11.69
C HIS A 568 27.88 25.38 12.54
N VAL A 569 28.91 24.57 12.78
CA VAL A 569 28.77 23.35 13.61
C VAL A 569 28.41 23.70 15.05
N MET A 570 29.11 24.64 15.64
CA MET A 570 28.87 25.06 17.01
C MET A 570 27.47 25.69 17.16
N GLN A 571 27.03 26.50 16.21
CA GLN A 571 25.70 27.10 16.22
C GLN A 571 24.61 26.03 16.08
N ALA A 572 24.79 25.05 15.20
CA ALA A 572 23.86 23.93 15.05
C ALA A 572 23.67 23.16 16.34
N VAL A 573 24.76 22.82 17.02
CA VAL A 573 24.72 22.12 18.31
C VAL A 573 24.00 22.96 19.37
N ILE A 574 24.32 24.23 19.47
CA ILE A 574 23.68 25.14 20.45
C ILE A 574 22.17 25.20 20.22
N LEU A 575 21.73 25.41 18.98
CA LEU A 575 20.31 25.48 18.63
C LEU A 575 19.55 24.20 19.03
N VAL A 576 20.14 23.05 18.78
CA VAL A 576 19.54 21.76 19.15
C VAL A 576 19.44 21.61 20.67
N LEU A 577 20.48 21.99 21.41
CA LEU A 577 20.52 21.87 22.86
C LEU A 577 19.63 22.90 23.59
N GLU A 578 19.38 24.04 22.98
CA GLU A 578 18.55 25.10 23.56
C GLU A 578 17.05 24.86 23.44
N ASP A 579 16.64 24.12 22.42
CA ASP A 579 15.21 23.89 22.15
C ASP A 579 14.60 22.96 23.22
N PRO A 580 13.67 23.44 24.05
CA PRO A 580 13.05 22.61 25.08
C PRO A 580 12.13 21.54 24.55
N GLU A 581 11.64 21.68 23.30
CA GLU A 581 10.73 20.72 22.64
C GLU A 581 11.46 19.48 22.10
N HIS A 582 12.77 19.53 21.96
CA HIS A 582 13.53 18.38 21.46
C HIS A 582 13.58 17.25 22.49
N PRO A 583 13.32 15.99 22.07
CA PRO A 583 13.49 14.83 22.93
C PRO A 583 14.92 14.63 23.40
N ALA A 584 15.08 13.86 24.48
CA ALA A 584 16.40 13.52 25.02
C ALA A 584 17.33 12.87 24.00
N ASP A 585 16.82 12.02 23.12
CA ASP A 585 17.61 11.33 22.10
C ASP A 585 18.25 12.30 21.09
N VAL A 586 17.54 13.35 20.72
CA VAL A 586 18.06 14.43 19.85
C VAL A 586 19.19 15.19 20.54
N LYS A 587 19.00 15.57 21.78
CA LYS A 587 20.01 16.26 22.60
C LYS A 587 21.23 15.39 22.84
N GLU A 588 21.04 14.09 23.04
CA GLU A 588 22.14 13.12 23.16
C GLU A 588 23.02 13.12 21.90
N GLN A 589 22.41 13.12 20.71
CA GLN A 589 23.17 13.19 19.46
C GLN A 589 23.97 14.48 19.33
N ALA A 590 23.41 15.62 19.72
CA ALA A 590 24.12 16.89 19.72
C ALA A 590 25.33 16.88 20.69
N LEU A 591 25.17 16.29 21.87
CA LEU A 591 26.27 16.12 22.82
C LEU A 591 27.34 15.16 22.29
N CYS A 592 26.96 14.11 21.58
CA CYS A 592 27.92 13.20 20.91
C CYS A 592 28.72 13.91 19.80
N ILE A 593 28.10 14.84 19.08
CA ILE A 593 28.82 15.70 18.11
C ILE A 593 29.89 16.54 18.83
N LEU A 594 29.56 17.16 19.95
CA LEU A 594 30.53 17.88 20.77
C LEU A 594 31.66 16.97 21.26
N ALA A 595 31.35 15.77 21.67
CA ALA A 595 32.36 14.79 22.09
C ALA A 595 33.33 14.44 20.96
N ASN A 596 32.82 14.31 19.73
CA ASN A 596 33.66 14.10 18.54
C ASN A 596 34.54 15.32 18.22
N VAL A 597 33.98 16.52 18.30
CA VAL A 597 34.74 17.76 18.13
C VAL A 597 35.87 17.86 19.17
N ALA A 598 35.58 17.47 20.40
CA ALA A 598 36.56 17.48 21.49
C ALA A 598 37.73 16.48 21.30
N ASP A 599 37.60 15.50 20.41
CA ASP A 599 38.66 14.54 20.05
C ASP A 599 39.63 15.12 19.02
N GLY A 600 39.32 16.21 18.34
CA GLY A 600 40.17 16.86 17.39
C GLY A 600 41.27 17.74 18.05
N ASP A 601 42.49 17.68 17.56
CA ASP A 601 43.64 18.38 18.17
C ASP A 601 43.47 19.91 18.21
N ARG A 602 42.97 20.49 17.14
CA ARG A 602 42.67 21.93 17.04
C ARG A 602 41.17 22.22 17.26
N ALA A 603 40.31 21.29 16.90
CA ALA A 603 38.86 21.47 16.98
C ALA A 603 38.36 21.68 18.42
N ARG A 604 38.99 21.04 19.39
CA ARG A 604 38.65 21.22 20.81
C ARG A 604 38.78 22.65 21.32
N ASP A 605 39.66 23.47 20.70
CA ASP A 605 39.82 24.87 21.04
C ASP A 605 38.56 25.68 20.74
N HIS A 606 37.77 25.30 19.75
CA HIS A 606 36.49 25.93 19.47
C HIS A 606 35.47 25.70 20.60
N ILE A 607 35.48 24.52 21.25
CA ILE A 607 34.68 24.27 22.44
C ILE A 607 35.17 25.10 23.63
N MET A 608 36.46 25.07 23.85
CA MET A 608 37.06 25.78 24.99
C MET A 608 36.94 27.33 24.89
N ALA A 609 36.86 27.86 23.69
CA ALA A 609 36.65 29.28 23.43
C ALA A 609 35.16 29.69 23.50
N ASN A 610 34.23 28.76 23.55
CA ASN A 610 32.81 29.03 23.54
C ASN A 610 32.20 28.80 24.93
N GLU A 611 32.00 29.90 25.68
CA GLU A 611 31.48 29.85 27.06
C GLU A 611 30.05 29.30 27.12
N ASP A 612 29.22 29.57 26.14
CA ASP A 612 27.84 29.06 26.10
C ASP A 612 27.81 27.53 25.97
N VAL A 613 28.68 26.96 25.16
CA VAL A 613 28.80 25.51 25.04
C VAL A 613 29.33 24.87 26.31
N LEU A 614 30.34 25.46 26.95
CA LEU A 614 30.89 24.96 28.21
C LEU A 614 29.84 25.02 29.34
N LYS A 615 29.05 26.07 29.37
CA LYS A 615 27.94 26.20 30.32
C LYS A 615 26.89 25.14 30.09
N LYS A 616 26.50 24.88 28.84
CA LYS A 616 25.55 23.83 28.52
C LYS A 616 26.07 22.44 28.85
N LEU A 617 27.36 22.17 28.61
CA LEU A 617 27.96 20.90 29.04
C LEU A 617 27.82 20.69 30.54
N MET A 618 28.08 21.72 31.36
CA MET A 618 27.93 21.63 32.78
C MET A 618 26.46 21.41 33.20
N ASP A 619 25.55 22.10 32.54
CA ASP A 619 24.09 21.91 32.79
C ASP A 619 23.64 20.49 32.48
N TYR A 620 24.11 19.92 31.40
CA TYR A 620 23.78 18.53 31.03
C TYR A 620 24.50 17.49 31.91
N MET A 621 25.66 17.78 32.43
CA MET A 621 26.29 16.93 33.45
C MET A 621 25.43 16.77 34.70
N MET A 622 24.64 17.77 35.02
CA MET A 622 23.72 17.80 36.17
C MET A 622 22.28 17.48 35.80
N HIS A 623 22.01 17.12 34.57
CA HIS A 623 20.66 16.83 34.07
C HIS A 623 20.06 15.60 34.75
N SER A 624 18.73 15.55 34.87
CA SER A 624 18.01 14.41 35.46
C SER A 624 18.08 13.13 34.63
N ASN A 625 18.30 13.24 33.30
CA ASN A 625 18.44 12.11 32.40
C ASN A 625 19.89 11.62 32.34
N VAL A 626 20.11 10.36 32.73
CA VAL A 626 21.43 9.73 32.81
C VAL A 626 22.12 9.62 31.43
N LYS A 627 21.39 9.38 30.37
CA LYS A 627 21.97 9.31 29.01
C LYS A 627 22.61 10.64 28.60
N LEU A 628 21.95 11.75 28.90
CA LEU A 628 22.47 13.09 28.63
C LEU A 628 23.70 13.41 29.50
N GLN A 629 23.66 13.00 30.75
CA GLN A 629 24.83 13.13 31.64
C GLN A 629 26.05 12.37 31.11
N VAL A 630 25.85 11.10 30.69
CA VAL A 630 26.91 10.24 30.11
C VAL A 630 27.48 10.86 28.87
N ALA A 631 26.66 11.36 27.97
CA ALA A 631 27.11 12.00 26.72
C ALA A 631 27.90 13.28 26.98
N ALA A 632 27.45 14.12 27.90
CA ALA A 632 28.14 15.33 28.29
C ALA A 632 29.50 15.04 28.93
N ILE A 633 29.58 14.06 29.81
CA ILE A 633 30.84 13.67 30.48
C ILE A 633 31.79 12.99 29.51
N PHE A 634 31.31 12.28 28.51
CA PHE A 634 32.15 11.75 27.44
C PHE A 634 32.87 12.87 26.65
N CYS A 635 32.17 13.95 26.33
CA CYS A 635 32.81 15.14 25.78
C CYS A 635 33.87 15.72 26.72
N VAL A 636 33.56 15.81 28.00
CA VAL A 636 34.51 16.28 29.01
C VAL A 636 35.76 15.40 29.10
N CYS A 637 35.59 14.08 29.07
CA CYS A 637 36.74 13.12 29.03
C CYS A 637 37.70 13.44 27.89
N ASN A 638 37.19 13.74 26.70
CA ASN A 638 38.01 14.09 25.55
C ASN A 638 38.71 15.44 25.74
N LEU A 639 38.05 16.42 26.34
CA LEU A 639 38.64 17.74 26.64
C LEU A 639 39.78 17.68 27.65
N VAL A 640 39.63 16.82 28.67
CA VAL A 640 40.60 16.73 29.79
C VAL A 640 41.63 15.62 29.63
N TRP A 641 41.62 14.89 28.54
CA TRP A 641 42.49 13.75 28.33
C TRP A 641 43.98 14.15 28.47
N LYS A 642 44.64 13.56 29.48
CA LYS A 642 45.96 14.03 29.95
C LYS A 642 47.10 13.84 28.92
N GLU A 643 46.96 12.89 28.01
CA GLU A 643 47.96 12.59 26.98
C GLU A 643 47.87 13.55 25.78
N GLU A 644 46.83 14.33 25.69
CA GLU A 644 46.64 15.27 24.58
C GLU A 644 47.33 16.62 24.83
N PRO A 645 47.89 17.28 23.79
CA PRO A 645 48.54 18.56 23.94
C PRO A 645 47.64 19.65 24.55
N GLY A 646 48.15 20.41 25.47
CA GLY A 646 47.41 21.50 26.14
C GLY A 646 46.41 21.04 27.21
N ALA A 647 46.45 19.77 27.63
CA ALA A 647 45.54 19.20 28.62
C ALA A 647 45.58 19.96 29.95
N ALA A 648 46.78 20.31 30.43
CA ALA A 648 46.94 21.05 31.69
C ALA A 648 46.21 22.41 31.67
N GLN A 649 46.29 23.15 30.56
CA GLN A 649 45.64 24.44 30.40
C GLN A 649 44.10 24.29 30.34
N ARG A 650 43.61 23.32 29.61
CA ARG A 650 42.16 23.03 29.55
C ARG A 650 41.61 22.57 30.90
N GLN A 651 42.32 21.71 31.60
CA GLN A 651 41.91 21.26 32.92
C GLN A 651 41.86 22.43 33.93
N ALA A 652 42.85 23.31 33.88
CA ALA A 652 42.87 24.52 34.71
C ALA A 652 41.65 25.42 34.47
N ARG A 653 41.35 25.67 33.20
CA ARG A 653 40.17 26.47 32.79
C ARG A 653 38.87 25.84 33.23
N LEU A 654 38.70 24.53 33.08
CA LEU A 654 37.52 23.81 33.49
C LEU A 654 37.38 23.77 35.03
N ARG A 655 38.46 23.70 35.77
CA ARG A 655 38.46 23.88 37.24
C ARG A 655 37.94 25.24 37.65
N GLU A 656 38.41 26.32 37.00
CA GLU A 656 37.92 27.68 37.27
C GLU A 656 36.42 27.83 37.05
N LEU A 657 35.85 27.15 36.04
CA LEU A 657 34.44 27.17 35.71
C LEU A 657 33.59 26.30 36.68
N GLY A 658 34.23 25.52 37.54
CA GLY A 658 33.53 24.66 38.51
C GLY A 658 33.19 23.26 38.01
N LEU A 659 33.63 22.87 36.81
CA LEU A 659 33.34 21.58 36.22
C LEU A 659 33.91 20.40 37.06
N TYR A 660 35.11 20.57 37.60
CA TYR A 660 35.71 19.57 38.46
C TYR A 660 34.87 19.27 39.74
N ARG A 661 34.25 20.28 40.30
CA ARG A 661 33.33 20.10 41.46
C ARG A 661 32.10 19.27 41.06
N ILE A 662 31.58 19.50 39.89
CA ILE A 662 30.45 18.71 39.37
C ILE A 662 30.85 17.24 39.22
N LEU A 663 32.02 16.95 38.67
CA LEU A 663 32.55 15.59 38.58
C LEU A 663 32.71 14.94 39.95
N GLN A 664 33.20 15.67 40.94
CA GLN A 664 33.32 15.17 42.31
C GLN A 664 31.97 14.82 42.93
N GLN A 665 30.96 15.66 42.72
CA GLN A 665 29.60 15.40 43.18
C GLN A 665 28.99 14.15 42.51
N LEU A 666 29.22 13.97 41.21
CA LEU A 666 28.73 12.83 40.44
C LEU A 666 29.44 11.51 40.76
N ARG A 667 30.57 11.56 41.46
CA ARG A 667 31.30 10.37 41.95
C ARG A 667 30.44 9.44 42.80
N HIS A 668 29.40 9.96 43.43
CA HIS A 668 28.49 9.24 44.30
C HIS A 668 27.25 8.69 43.57
N THR A 669 27.20 8.76 42.25
CA THR A 669 26.09 8.24 41.47
C THR A 669 25.91 6.74 41.62
N LYS A 670 24.66 6.28 41.55
CA LYS A 670 24.31 4.85 41.61
C LYS A 670 24.33 4.19 40.25
N ASP A 671 24.31 4.98 39.18
CA ASP A 671 24.36 4.44 37.78
C ASP A 671 25.79 4.02 37.43
N SER A 672 25.93 2.78 36.93
CA SER A 672 27.23 2.20 36.64
C SER A 672 27.93 2.84 35.43
N GLN A 673 27.19 3.17 34.37
CA GLN A 673 27.76 3.81 33.18
C GLN A 673 28.21 5.25 33.48
N LEU A 674 27.39 5.97 34.19
CA LEU A 674 27.72 7.33 34.62
C LEU A 674 28.93 7.33 35.56
N PHE A 675 28.95 6.41 36.50
CA PHE A 675 30.08 6.25 37.44
C PHE A 675 31.39 5.97 36.71
N ASP A 676 31.41 5.05 35.73
CA ASP A 676 32.59 4.71 34.98
C ASP A 676 33.12 5.91 34.18
N LYS A 677 32.25 6.68 33.55
CA LYS A 677 32.62 7.90 32.81
C LYS A 677 33.15 8.98 33.73
N VAL A 678 32.51 9.22 34.88
CA VAL A 678 32.97 10.16 35.88
C VAL A 678 34.34 9.78 36.43
N LYS A 679 34.53 8.51 36.75
CA LYS A 679 35.82 7.97 37.21
C LYS A 679 36.90 8.15 36.15
N THR A 680 36.62 7.88 34.90
CA THR A 680 37.54 8.07 33.77
C THR A 680 37.94 9.55 33.66
N ALA A 681 36.97 10.46 33.67
CA ALA A 681 37.22 11.89 33.59
C ALA A 681 38.09 12.40 34.76
N LEU A 682 37.76 12.03 36.01
CA LEU A 682 38.54 12.41 37.19
C LEU A 682 39.96 11.89 37.15
N ALA A 683 40.19 10.69 36.61
CA ALA A 683 41.53 10.10 36.48
C ALA A 683 42.42 10.86 35.49
N GLN A 684 41.87 11.67 34.62
CA GLN A 684 42.65 12.46 33.66
C GLN A 684 43.24 13.78 34.25
N PHE A 685 42.62 14.28 35.33
CA PHE A 685 43.10 15.56 35.92
C PHE A 685 44.45 15.41 36.57
N PHE A 686 45.31 16.37 36.29
CA PHE A 686 46.57 16.51 37.01
C PHE A 686 46.33 17.02 38.43
N ASP A 687 47.26 16.75 39.34
CA ASP A 687 47.24 17.35 40.67
C ASP A 687 47.34 18.87 40.58
N PRO A 688 46.66 19.63 41.41
CA PRO A 688 46.63 21.06 41.31
C PRO A 688 47.96 21.73 41.47
#